data_6b6a96884c4931ebbba53fd12102dd57
#
_entry.id   6b6a96884c4931ebbba53fd12102dd57
#
_cell.length_a   1.000
_cell.length_b   1.000
_cell.length_c   1.000
_cell.angle_alpha   90.00
_cell.angle_beta   90.00
_cell.angle_gamma   90.00
#
_symmetry.space_group_name_H-M   'P 1'
#
loop_
_entity.id
_entity.type
_entity.pdbx_description
1 polymer ?
#
loop_
_entity_poly.entity_id
_entity_poly.type
_entity_poly.pdbx_seq_one_letter_code
_entity_poly.pdbx_strand_id
1 'polypeptide(L)'
;MKQYQKKLDQLYTEFSSGENGLSTEQAVKNCEKFGRNVITEGKKKSIPVIFLEQYKDFLVLILIIAAIVSAFMKDVESCAVILVVITMNAILGTVQTVKAEKSLTNLKKLSAPTAKALRNGEKVIIPSEEIAVGDILLIEAGDQICADGRLIECASVQVNESALTGESVNIDKDMSDIEGEKPLAERANMVYSGSFVTYGRGKMLVTEVGMDTEVGKIASLIQNASERKTPLQNTLDEFGKKLSIAILIVCAVVFGLSVLRGGKLMDSFMFAIALAVAAIPEALSSIVTIVLSFGTQKMSKENAIIRKLQAVEGLGSVSVICSDKTGTLTQNKMTVRKIMVDGRIIDTDAVDLDDEKVKTMTRAMILCNDSSCKDGVEIGDPTETALINFGTKLGIDTDKVREDLPRISEIPFDSDRKLMSTLHVIDGENVLYVKGAADVLINRITSSDEEKAVITQRVAELSEKGLRILAFAEKKFDKDTVCPEDEDGLEFVGLIAMMDPPREESKAAVAECRKAGIKPVMITGDHIVTASAIAREIGILDDNSKAVEGHELDAYSDEELVDFVKDNAVYARVTPEHKIRIVKAWQANGCIVSMTGDGVNDAPALKQADVGVAMGITGTEVSKDAASMVLADDNFATIVKAIRNGRNIYENIKKAILFLLSGNFAAILVVLFNSLLGLPVPFAAIHLLFINLLTDSLPAIGLGLEPHSEEVMKRKPRNANESILTRPFLGEIALYGVVIAIAVASAFLMGNKTSAALGMTMAFAVLCSARLFHGFSCKKKGPVIFSKDFFNNKFGLMAFGLGMVFLNSVLLVPPLKGLFKIADMTGMQFAWIYILSFGSMLVIQLIKAIFFTKSEK
;
A
#
# COMPACT_ATOMS: atom_id res chain seq x y z
N MET A 1 19.25 -41.00 -1.54
CA MET A 1 18.11 -40.94 -0.62
C MET A 1 17.62 -39.47 -0.62
N LYS A 2 16.34 -39.23 -0.74
CA LYS A 2 15.75 -37.91 -0.63
C LYS A 2 15.68 -37.46 0.83
N GLN A 3 15.63 -36.17 1.12
CA GLN A 3 15.74 -35.62 2.49
C GLN A 3 14.66 -36.14 3.46
N TYR A 4 13.42 -36.37 2.98
CA TYR A 4 12.32 -36.93 3.77
C TYR A 4 12.50 -38.41 4.18
N GLN A 5 13.45 -39.14 3.52
CA GLN A 5 13.76 -40.55 3.76
C GLN A 5 14.96 -40.74 4.68
N LYS A 6 15.74 -39.67 4.95
CA LYS A 6 16.91 -39.71 5.81
C LYS A 6 16.52 -39.64 7.28
N LYS A 7 17.28 -40.30 8.16
CA LYS A 7 17.13 -40.11 9.62
C LYS A 7 17.68 -38.76 10.04
N LEU A 8 17.14 -38.19 11.11
CA LEU A 8 17.52 -36.86 11.60
C LEU A 8 19.02 -36.74 11.88
N ASP A 9 19.63 -37.75 12.51
CA ASP A 9 21.09 -37.77 12.82
C ASP A 9 21.94 -37.65 11.55
N GLN A 10 21.49 -38.25 10.44
CA GLN A 10 22.19 -38.15 9.16
C GLN A 10 22.10 -36.74 8.58
N LEU A 11 20.94 -36.08 8.75
CA LEU A 11 20.73 -34.68 8.29
C LEU A 11 21.55 -33.72 9.14
N TYR A 12 21.59 -33.87 10.45
CA TYR A 12 22.45 -33.05 11.31
C TYR A 12 23.94 -33.18 10.92
N THR A 13 24.40 -34.38 10.63
CA THR A 13 25.79 -34.60 10.22
C THR A 13 26.05 -33.98 8.84
N GLU A 14 25.13 -34.16 7.88
CA GLU A 14 25.26 -33.68 6.50
C GLU A 14 25.36 -32.14 6.44
N PHE A 15 24.56 -31.47 7.25
CA PHE A 15 24.47 -30.00 7.23
C PHE A 15 25.29 -29.33 8.33
N SER A 16 26.10 -30.10 9.08
CA SER A 16 26.92 -29.62 10.19
C SER A 16 26.10 -28.83 11.23
N SER A 17 24.87 -29.31 11.50
CA SER A 17 23.93 -28.72 12.47
C SER A 17 23.79 -29.56 13.71
N GLY A 18 22.97 -29.12 14.68
CA GLY A 18 22.68 -29.85 15.94
C GLY A 18 21.47 -29.23 16.63
N GLU A 19 21.04 -29.80 17.75
CA GLU A 19 19.85 -29.39 18.49
C GLU A 19 19.82 -27.90 18.88
N ASN A 20 21.00 -27.26 19.05
CA ASN A 20 21.14 -25.85 19.35
C ASN A 20 21.18 -24.93 18.09
N GLY A 21 20.98 -25.52 16.91
CA GLY A 21 21.08 -24.80 15.64
C GLY A 21 22.52 -24.52 15.21
N LEU A 22 22.66 -23.82 14.08
CA LEU A 22 23.97 -23.41 13.55
C LEU A 22 24.58 -22.27 14.39
N SER A 23 25.93 -22.20 14.40
CA SER A 23 26.58 -20.94 14.77
C SER A 23 26.46 -19.91 13.65
N THR A 24 26.54 -18.63 13.99
CA THR A 24 26.46 -17.54 12.98
C THR A 24 27.54 -17.71 11.89
N GLU A 25 28.76 -18.13 12.28
CA GLU A 25 29.84 -18.39 11.32
C GLU A 25 29.55 -19.59 10.40
N GLN A 26 28.93 -20.65 10.93
CA GLN A 26 28.57 -21.82 10.15
C GLN A 26 27.43 -21.51 9.20
N ALA A 27 26.45 -20.70 9.61
CA ALA A 27 25.37 -20.25 8.74
C ALA A 27 25.89 -19.48 7.52
N VAL A 28 26.88 -18.59 7.73
CA VAL A 28 27.53 -17.86 6.61
C VAL A 28 28.24 -18.83 5.66
N LYS A 29 28.99 -19.81 6.18
CA LYS A 29 29.67 -20.83 5.36
C LYS A 29 28.67 -21.70 4.59
N ASN A 30 27.54 -22.05 5.21
CA ASN A 30 26.51 -22.83 4.56
C ASN A 30 25.80 -22.00 3.47
N CYS A 31 25.56 -20.70 3.66
CA CYS A 31 25.09 -19.79 2.62
C CYS A 31 26.08 -19.70 1.43
N GLU A 32 27.39 -19.72 1.68
CA GLU A 32 28.39 -19.74 0.60
C GLU A 32 28.41 -21.08 -0.17
N LYS A 33 28.22 -22.19 0.55
CA LYS A 33 28.26 -23.55 -0.02
C LYS A 33 26.98 -23.92 -0.78
N PHE A 34 25.82 -23.66 -0.20
CA PHE A 34 24.51 -24.09 -0.72
C PHE A 34 23.71 -22.95 -1.39
N GLY A 35 24.25 -21.73 -1.38
CA GLY A 35 23.55 -20.54 -1.89
C GLY A 35 22.70 -19.83 -0.83
N ARG A 36 22.26 -18.62 -1.14
CA ARG A 36 21.31 -17.85 -0.31
C ARG A 36 19.89 -18.30 -0.59
N ASN A 37 19.03 -18.14 0.37
CA ASN A 37 17.60 -18.42 0.23
C ASN A 37 16.88 -17.33 -0.57
N VAL A 38 17.18 -17.25 -1.87
CA VAL A 38 16.62 -16.28 -2.80
C VAL A 38 16.12 -17.02 -4.04
N ILE A 39 14.83 -16.88 -4.31
CA ILE A 39 14.28 -17.32 -5.60
C ILE A 39 14.70 -16.25 -6.61
N THR A 40 15.62 -16.60 -7.51
CA THR A 40 16.06 -15.68 -8.56
C THR A 40 14.90 -15.44 -9.51
N GLU A 41 14.34 -14.22 -9.46
CA GLU A 41 13.53 -13.71 -10.58
C GLU A 41 14.36 -13.83 -11.85
N GLY A 42 13.73 -14.20 -12.98
CA GLY A 42 14.41 -14.41 -14.25
C GLY A 42 15.48 -13.35 -14.53
N LYS A 43 16.55 -13.71 -15.25
CA LYS A 43 17.69 -12.83 -15.48
C LYS A 43 17.23 -11.42 -15.82
N LYS A 44 17.51 -10.48 -14.93
CA LYS A 44 17.26 -9.05 -15.19
C LYS A 44 17.89 -8.71 -16.53
N LYS A 45 17.11 -8.06 -17.38
CA LYS A 45 17.61 -7.63 -18.68
C LYS A 45 18.82 -6.72 -18.46
N SER A 46 19.93 -7.00 -19.10
CA SER A 46 21.08 -6.11 -19.04
C SER A 46 20.76 -4.76 -19.71
N ILE A 47 21.39 -3.67 -19.25
CA ILE A 47 21.17 -2.33 -19.82
C ILE A 47 21.31 -2.31 -21.36
N PRO A 48 22.30 -3.00 -21.98
CA PRO A 48 22.37 -3.10 -23.43
C PRO A 48 21.16 -3.78 -24.07
N VAL A 49 20.58 -4.79 -23.42
CA VAL A 49 19.39 -5.46 -23.94
C VAL A 49 18.17 -4.54 -23.86
N ILE A 50 17.98 -3.82 -22.75
CA ILE A 50 16.91 -2.82 -22.60
C ILE A 50 17.07 -1.72 -23.68
N PHE A 51 18.29 -1.28 -23.95
CA PHE A 51 18.59 -0.31 -24.99
C PHE A 51 18.22 -0.84 -26.38
N LEU A 52 18.61 -2.07 -26.71
CA LEU A 52 18.27 -2.69 -28.01
C LEU A 52 16.77 -2.97 -28.15
N GLU A 53 16.07 -3.23 -27.04
CA GLU A 53 14.61 -3.42 -27.06
C GLU A 53 13.87 -2.13 -27.44
N GLN A 54 14.42 -0.94 -27.17
CA GLN A 54 13.82 0.33 -27.61
C GLN A 54 13.71 0.41 -29.14
N TYR A 55 14.59 -0.28 -29.87
CA TYR A 55 14.55 -0.32 -31.34
C TYR A 55 13.46 -1.24 -31.91
N LYS A 56 12.83 -2.08 -31.07
CA LYS A 56 11.69 -2.92 -31.48
C LYS A 56 10.35 -2.16 -31.42
N ASP A 57 10.33 -0.96 -30.88
CA ASP A 57 9.13 -0.13 -30.87
C ASP A 57 8.65 0.14 -32.31
N PHE A 58 7.34 0.03 -32.51
CA PHE A 58 6.73 0.19 -33.84
C PHE A 58 7.07 1.53 -34.48
N LEU A 59 7.13 2.59 -33.70
CA LEU A 59 7.44 3.93 -34.19
C LEU A 59 8.90 4.11 -34.53
N VAL A 60 9.79 3.53 -33.73
CA VAL A 60 11.23 3.52 -34.02
C VAL A 60 11.49 2.73 -35.30
N LEU A 61 10.76 1.64 -35.53
CA LEU A 61 10.85 0.88 -36.78
C LEU A 61 10.46 1.74 -38.00
N ILE A 62 9.38 2.55 -37.88
CA ILE A 62 8.99 3.49 -38.94
C ILE A 62 10.10 4.51 -39.21
N LEU A 63 10.72 5.07 -38.14
CA LEU A 63 11.84 5.98 -38.28
C LEU A 63 13.07 5.36 -38.93
N ILE A 64 13.37 4.09 -38.61
CA ILE A 64 14.46 3.36 -39.26
C ILE A 64 14.17 3.19 -40.75
N ILE A 65 12.94 2.85 -41.12
CA ILE A 65 12.52 2.80 -42.54
C ILE A 65 12.72 4.19 -43.21
N ALA A 66 12.29 5.26 -42.50
CA ALA A 66 12.49 6.61 -43.01
C ALA A 66 13.96 6.98 -43.19
N ALA A 67 14.83 6.61 -42.25
CA ALA A 67 16.26 6.82 -42.36
C ALA A 67 16.87 6.05 -43.54
N ILE A 68 16.46 4.80 -43.74
CA ILE A 68 16.89 3.99 -44.91
C ILE A 68 16.46 4.65 -46.21
N VAL A 69 15.23 5.10 -46.31
CA VAL A 69 14.70 5.82 -47.50
C VAL A 69 15.47 7.11 -47.74
N SER A 70 15.74 7.92 -46.69
CA SER A 70 16.56 9.14 -46.82
C SER A 70 17.98 8.84 -47.33
N ALA A 71 18.58 7.75 -46.82
CA ALA A 71 19.90 7.30 -47.28
C ALA A 71 19.92 6.92 -48.78
N PHE A 72 18.90 6.17 -49.23
CA PHE A 72 18.74 5.83 -50.67
C PHE A 72 18.58 7.08 -51.56
N MET A 73 17.97 8.14 -51.03
CA MET A 73 17.78 9.42 -51.72
C MET A 73 19.00 10.33 -51.68
N LYS A 74 20.12 9.85 -51.08
CA LYS A 74 21.36 10.65 -50.86
C LYS A 74 21.13 11.88 -49.97
N ASP A 75 20.06 11.93 -49.19
CA ASP A 75 19.85 12.96 -48.15
C ASP A 75 20.52 12.49 -46.85
N VAL A 76 21.87 12.63 -46.86
CA VAL A 76 22.71 12.17 -45.73
C VAL A 76 22.41 12.96 -44.45
N GLU A 77 22.05 14.25 -44.61
CA GLU A 77 21.74 15.10 -43.46
C GLU A 77 20.47 14.61 -42.71
N SER A 78 19.40 14.41 -43.44
CA SER A 78 18.15 13.89 -42.84
C SER A 78 18.34 12.50 -42.24
N CYS A 79 19.07 11.61 -42.92
CA CYS A 79 19.38 10.28 -42.39
C CYS A 79 20.17 10.37 -41.09
N ALA A 80 21.22 11.17 -41.01
CA ALA A 80 22.05 11.33 -39.82
C ALA A 80 21.22 11.90 -38.65
N VAL A 81 20.38 12.88 -38.90
CA VAL A 81 19.49 13.47 -37.90
C VAL A 81 18.52 12.45 -37.33
N ILE A 82 17.85 11.66 -38.18
CA ILE A 82 16.91 10.62 -37.74
C ILE A 82 17.65 9.60 -36.87
N LEU A 83 18.82 9.12 -37.26
CA LEU A 83 19.60 8.17 -36.49
C LEU A 83 20.04 8.71 -35.12
N VAL A 84 20.50 9.96 -35.07
CA VAL A 84 20.84 10.62 -33.78
C VAL A 84 19.63 10.67 -32.86
N VAL A 85 18.47 11.00 -33.38
CA VAL A 85 17.25 11.11 -32.61
C VAL A 85 16.78 9.77 -32.11
N ILE A 86 16.74 8.73 -32.95
CA ILE A 86 16.40 7.37 -32.55
C ILE A 86 17.32 6.92 -31.40
N THR A 87 18.62 7.19 -31.53
CA THR A 87 19.61 6.83 -30.51
C THR A 87 19.37 7.60 -29.19
N MET A 88 19.12 8.90 -29.27
CA MET A 88 18.79 9.70 -28.09
C MET A 88 17.51 9.24 -27.40
N ASN A 89 16.46 8.92 -28.16
CA ASN A 89 15.21 8.39 -27.65
C ASN A 89 15.43 7.03 -26.96
N ALA A 90 16.22 6.15 -27.59
CA ALA A 90 16.57 4.86 -27.01
C ALA A 90 17.37 4.99 -25.69
N ILE A 91 18.30 5.96 -25.62
CA ILE A 91 19.02 6.26 -24.37
C ILE A 91 18.04 6.73 -23.27
N LEU A 92 17.18 7.68 -23.60
CA LEU A 92 16.21 8.22 -22.63
C LEU A 92 15.24 7.16 -22.15
N GLY A 93 14.66 6.38 -23.06
CA GLY A 93 13.77 5.27 -22.73
C GLY A 93 14.47 4.22 -21.84
N THR A 94 15.74 3.92 -22.14
CA THR A 94 16.55 3.02 -21.30
C THR A 94 16.75 3.58 -19.90
N VAL A 95 17.12 4.85 -19.76
CA VAL A 95 17.32 5.50 -18.46
C VAL A 95 16.01 5.52 -17.65
N GLN A 96 14.88 5.81 -18.30
CA GLN A 96 13.56 5.81 -17.66
C GLN A 96 13.19 4.40 -17.16
N THR A 97 13.36 3.37 -18.01
CA THR A 97 13.07 1.97 -17.66
C THR A 97 13.94 1.50 -16.51
N VAL A 98 15.26 1.72 -16.57
CA VAL A 98 16.20 1.32 -15.50
C VAL A 98 15.88 2.01 -14.17
N LYS A 99 15.52 3.29 -14.18
CA LYS A 99 15.10 4.01 -12.96
C LYS A 99 13.80 3.45 -12.38
N ALA A 100 12.83 3.16 -13.22
CA ALA A 100 11.56 2.56 -12.81
C ALA A 100 11.78 1.17 -12.18
N GLU A 101 12.55 0.28 -12.83
CA GLU A 101 12.89 -1.06 -12.32
C GLU A 101 13.65 -1.00 -10.99
N LYS A 102 14.62 -0.09 -10.87
CA LYS A 102 15.38 0.08 -9.62
C LYS A 102 14.49 0.51 -8.45
N SER A 103 13.54 1.41 -8.70
CA SER A 103 12.59 1.84 -7.68
C SER A 103 11.66 0.70 -7.24
N LEU A 104 11.18 -0.13 -8.17
CA LEU A 104 10.37 -1.31 -7.88
C LEU A 104 11.15 -2.36 -7.08
N THR A 105 12.41 -2.61 -7.43
CA THR A 105 13.28 -3.57 -6.71
C THR A 105 13.49 -3.13 -5.25
N ASN A 106 13.68 -1.84 -5.01
CA ASN A 106 13.84 -1.32 -3.66
C ASN A 106 12.57 -1.48 -2.80
N LEU A 107 11.38 -1.36 -3.41
CA LEU A 107 10.11 -1.61 -2.72
C LEU A 107 9.93 -3.08 -2.32
N LYS A 108 10.28 -4.02 -3.20
CA LYS A 108 10.22 -5.46 -2.91
C LYS A 108 11.11 -5.84 -1.71
N LYS A 109 12.27 -5.22 -1.53
CA LYS A 109 13.15 -5.46 -0.38
C LYS A 109 12.57 -5.02 0.95
N LEU A 110 11.74 -3.98 0.99
CA LEU A 110 11.10 -3.50 2.22
C LEU A 110 10.00 -4.44 2.74
N SER A 111 9.58 -5.41 1.93
CA SER A 111 8.50 -6.35 2.21
C SER A 111 8.99 -7.81 2.26
N ALA A 112 10.29 -8.04 2.43
CA ALA A 112 10.83 -9.39 2.52
C ALA A 112 10.36 -10.08 3.82
N PRO A 113 9.92 -11.35 3.75
CA PRO A 113 9.51 -12.08 4.94
C PRO A 113 10.69 -12.31 5.88
N THR A 114 10.40 -12.50 7.17
CA THR A 114 11.37 -12.87 8.19
C THR A 114 11.10 -14.27 8.71
N ALA A 115 12.11 -14.90 9.31
CA ALA A 115 11.99 -16.21 9.95
C ALA A 115 12.59 -16.20 11.35
N LYS A 116 12.04 -17.03 12.24
CA LYS A 116 12.51 -17.24 13.60
C LYS A 116 13.52 -18.41 13.59
N ALA A 117 14.80 -18.12 13.63
CA ALA A 117 15.86 -19.13 13.64
C ALA A 117 16.41 -19.36 15.06
N LEU A 118 16.78 -20.60 15.35
CA LEU A 118 17.57 -20.96 16.51
C LEU A 118 19.03 -21.01 16.11
N ARG A 119 19.84 -20.07 16.59
CA ARG A 119 21.31 -20.01 16.35
C ARG A 119 22.06 -19.87 17.64
N ASN A 120 23.11 -20.63 17.83
CA ASN A 120 23.86 -20.70 19.09
C ASN A 120 23.00 -20.98 20.33
N GLY A 121 21.87 -21.68 20.17
CA GLY A 121 20.91 -21.94 21.25
C GLY A 121 19.96 -20.78 21.55
N GLU A 122 20.05 -19.66 20.85
CA GLU A 122 19.19 -18.48 21.06
C GLU A 122 18.24 -18.28 19.88
N LYS A 123 17.02 -17.80 20.18
CA LYS A 123 16.03 -17.45 19.16
C LYS A 123 16.36 -16.09 18.55
N VAL A 124 16.61 -16.06 17.24
CA VAL A 124 16.94 -14.85 16.48
C VAL A 124 15.97 -14.69 15.32
N ILE A 125 15.50 -13.48 15.08
CA ILE A 125 14.69 -13.15 13.89
C ILE A 125 15.64 -12.72 12.78
N ILE A 126 15.61 -13.42 11.65
CA ILE A 126 16.48 -13.15 10.50
C ILE A 126 15.63 -12.88 9.25
N PRO A 127 16.12 -12.08 8.28
CA PRO A 127 15.53 -11.98 6.96
C PRO A 127 15.50 -13.35 6.28
N SER A 128 14.43 -13.68 5.53
CA SER A 128 14.33 -14.97 4.86
C SER A 128 15.50 -15.27 3.92
N GLU A 129 16.10 -14.24 3.30
CA GLU A 129 17.26 -14.40 2.40
C GLU A 129 18.55 -14.84 3.11
N GLU A 130 18.60 -14.75 4.45
CA GLU A 130 19.74 -15.15 5.30
C GLU A 130 19.58 -16.55 5.91
N ILE A 131 18.49 -17.25 5.60
CA ILE A 131 18.29 -18.65 6.01
C ILE A 131 19.31 -19.52 5.29
N ALA A 132 20.02 -20.35 6.05
CA ALA A 132 21.02 -21.28 5.55
C ALA A 132 20.51 -22.73 5.66
N VAL A 133 20.98 -23.59 4.77
CA VAL A 133 20.77 -25.04 4.93
C VAL A 133 21.42 -25.50 6.24
N GLY A 134 20.66 -26.23 7.05
CA GLY A 134 21.05 -26.64 8.40
C GLY A 134 20.58 -25.71 9.52
N ASP A 135 19.99 -24.54 9.23
CA ASP A 135 19.33 -23.74 10.27
C ASP A 135 18.12 -24.48 10.87
N ILE A 136 17.86 -24.26 12.14
CA ILE A 136 16.62 -24.70 12.79
C ILE A 136 15.67 -23.50 12.82
N LEU A 137 14.52 -23.63 12.16
CA LEU A 137 13.46 -22.61 12.21
C LEU A 137 12.39 -23.02 13.19
N LEU A 138 11.93 -22.06 13.99
CA LEU A 138 10.76 -22.17 14.85
C LEU A 138 9.55 -21.74 14.05
N ILE A 139 8.55 -22.60 13.96
CA ILE A 139 7.32 -22.36 13.19
C ILE A 139 6.10 -22.46 14.10
N GLU A 140 5.16 -21.55 13.93
CA GLU A 140 3.90 -21.51 14.66
C GLU A 140 2.75 -21.05 13.77
N ALA A 141 1.51 -21.26 14.21
CA ALA A 141 0.33 -20.86 13.45
C ALA A 141 0.41 -19.38 13.01
N GLY A 142 0.25 -19.13 11.72
CA GLY A 142 0.38 -17.81 11.09
C GLY A 142 1.74 -17.52 10.45
N ASP A 143 2.76 -18.35 10.67
CA ASP A 143 4.07 -18.19 10.03
C ASP A 143 4.04 -18.69 8.58
N GLN A 144 4.75 -17.99 7.71
CA GLN A 144 5.10 -18.46 6.38
C GLN A 144 6.37 -19.31 6.45
N ILE A 145 6.35 -20.47 5.84
CA ILE A 145 7.53 -21.32 5.70
C ILE A 145 8.39 -20.74 4.58
N CYS A 146 9.60 -20.32 4.92
CA CYS A 146 10.48 -19.59 4.00
C CYS A 146 11.53 -20.47 3.30
N ALA A 147 11.66 -21.74 3.69
CA ALA A 147 12.60 -22.70 3.11
C ALA A 147 12.02 -24.12 3.21
N ASP A 148 12.51 -25.07 2.43
CA ASP A 148 12.10 -26.46 2.61
C ASP A 148 12.84 -27.09 3.78
N GLY A 149 12.13 -27.89 4.60
CA GLY A 149 12.75 -28.46 5.77
C GLY A 149 12.06 -29.70 6.32
N ARG A 150 12.83 -30.45 7.12
CA ARG A 150 12.44 -31.64 7.84
C ARG A 150 11.95 -31.26 9.25
N LEU A 151 10.76 -31.67 9.65
CA LEU A 151 10.28 -31.47 11.02
C LEU A 151 11.13 -32.27 12.03
N ILE A 152 11.54 -31.59 13.09
CA ILE A 152 12.32 -32.14 14.21
C ILE A 152 11.55 -32.08 15.54
N GLU A 153 10.55 -31.21 15.62
CA GLU A 153 9.57 -31.12 16.70
C GLU A 153 8.21 -30.76 16.10
N CYS A 154 7.15 -31.41 16.53
CA CYS A 154 5.80 -31.22 16.00
C CYS A 154 4.77 -31.31 17.13
N ALA A 155 4.05 -30.22 17.36
CA ALA A 155 2.93 -30.14 18.27
C ALA A 155 1.68 -29.73 17.50
N SER A 156 0.95 -30.73 16.97
CA SER A 156 -0.28 -30.57 16.18
C SER A 156 -0.14 -29.59 15.00
N VAL A 157 0.96 -29.66 14.27
CA VAL A 157 1.23 -28.74 13.13
C VAL A 157 0.33 -29.10 11.95
N GLN A 158 -0.44 -28.13 11.48
CA GLN A 158 -1.15 -28.20 10.21
C GLN A 158 -0.60 -27.13 9.26
N VAL A 159 -0.44 -27.51 8.01
CA VAL A 159 0.15 -26.64 6.98
C VAL A 159 -0.76 -26.58 5.75
N ASN A 160 -0.98 -25.40 5.23
CA ASN A 160 -1.61 -25.19 3.94
C ASN A 160 -0.55 -25.18 2.85
N GLU A 161 -0.55 -26.20 2.01
CA GLU A 161 0.38 -26.39 0.89
C GLU A 161 -0.28 -26.14 -0.47
N SER A 162 -1.39 -25.43 -0.51
CA SER A 162 -2.18 -25.18 -1.74
C SER A 162 -1.37 -24.54 -2.88
N ALA A 163 -0.36 -23.76 -2.54
CA ALA A 163 0.53 -23.14 -3.52
C ALA A 163 1.37 -24.16 -4.32
N LEU A 164 1.60 -25.35 -3.73
CA LEU A 164 2.39 -26.43 -4.32
C LEU A 164 1.55 -27.57 -4.86
N THR A 165 0.52 -27.95 -4.09
CA THR A 165 -0.32 -29.11 -4.41
C THR A 165 -1.56 -28.76 -5.21
N GLY A 166 -2.00 -27.51 -5.18
CA GLY A 166 -3.26 -27.05 -5.76
C GLY A 166 -4.50 -27.36 -4.91
N GLU A 167 -4.35 -28.11 -3.80
CA GLU A 167 -5.44 -28.48 -2.92
C GLU A 167 -5.53 -27.53 -1.72
N SER A 168 -6.71 -27.02 -1.44
CA SER A 168 -6.93 -26.03 -0.36
C SER A 168 -7.07 -26.63 1.05
N VAL A 169 -6.97 -27.95 1.18
CA VAL A 169 -7.11 -28.65 2.46
C VAL A 169 -5.81 -28.54 3.26
N ASN A 170 -5.94 -28.25 4.56
CA ASN A 170 -4.80 -28.24 5.46
C ASN A 170 -4.31 -29.69 5.70
N ILE A 171 -3.01 -29.86 5.70
CA ILE A 171 -2.33 -31.16 5.83
C ILE A 171 -1.77 -31.28 7.24
N ASP A 172 -2.13 -32.33 7.96
CA ASP A 172 -1.51 -32.67 9.23
C ASP A 172 -0.07 -33.11 9.02
N LYS A 173 0.84 -32.58 9.81
CA LYS A 173 2.25 -32.89 9.76
C LYS A 173 2.67 -33.69 11.00
N ASP A 174 3.64 -34.59 10.80
CA ASP A 174 4.22 -35.40 11.85
C ASP A 174 5.75 -35.61 11.65
N MET A 175 6.36 -36.37 12.53
CA MET A 175 7.81 -36.65 12.46
C MET A 175 8.12 -38.08 11.97
N SER A 176 7.15 -38.82 11.46
CA SER A 176 7.29 -40.22 11.08
C SER A 176 8.35 -40.40 9.98
N ASP A 177 9.07 -41.51 10.04
CA ASP A 177 9.97 -41.92 8.98
C ASP A 177 9.17 -42.39 7.77
N ILE A 178 9.49 -41.93 6.60
CA ILE A 178 8.80 -42.24 5.35
C ILE A 178 9.67 -43.15 4.52
N GLU A 179 9.20 -44.35 4.23
CA GLU A 179 9.86 -45.30 3.36
C GLU A 179 9.31 -45.21 1.93
N GLY A 180 10.17 -45.45 0.95
CA GLY A 180 9.80 -45.45 -0.46
C GLY A 180 9.67 -44.04 -1.08
N GLU A 181 9.27 -44.00 -2.35
CA GLU A 181 8.99 -42.72 -3.02
C GLU A 181 7.54 -42.27 -2.78
N LYS A 182 7.38 -41.07 -2.24
CA LYS A 182 6.08 -40.45 -1.95
C LYS A 182 5.90 -39.13 -2.72
N PRO A 183 4.68 -38.90 -3.26
CA PRO A 183 4.33 -37.59 -3.78
C PRO A 183 4.46 -36.50 -2.70
N LEU A 184 4.56 -35.23 -3.10
CA LEU A 184 4.85 -34.11 -2.20
C LEU A 184 3.80 -34.00 -1.08
N ALA A 185 2.53 -34.09 -1.40
CA ALA A 185 1.42 -33.99 -0.46
C ALA A 185 1.39 -35.11 0.62
N GLU A 186 2.01 -36.25 0.38
CA GLU A 186 2.07 -37.39 1.31
C GLU A 186 3.32 -37.36 2.21
N ARG A 187 4.18 -36.34 2.09
CA ARG A 187 5.41 -36.24 2.90
C ARG A 187 5.09 -35.49 4.19
N ALA A 188 4.42 -36.17 5.14
CA ALA A 188 3.96 -35.56 6.38
C ALA A 188 5.08 -35.00 7.26
N ASN A 189 6.31 -35.50 7.10
CA ASN A 189 7.47 -35.10 7.88
C ASN A 189 8.26 -33.92 7.29
N MET A 190 7.81 -33.37 6.16
CA MET A 190 8.43 -32.22 5.49
C MET A 190 7.47 -31.02 5.49
N VAL A 191 8.04 -29.85 5.48
CA VAL A 191 7.33 -28.59 5.24
C VAL A 191 8.07 -27.81 4.13
N TYR A 192 7.34 -27.07 3.32
CA TYR A 192 7.85 -26.50 2.08
C TYR A 192 7.73 -24.99 2.05
N SER A 193 8.72 -24.37 1.44
CA SER A 193 8.73 -22.93 1.16
C SER A 193 7.46 -22.49 0.44
N GLY A 194 6.93 -21.31 0.81
CA GLY A 194 5.70 -20.76 0.24
C GLY A 194 4.41 -21.32 0.84
N SER A 195 4.48 -22.28 1.76
CA SER A 195 3.37 -22.82 2.52
C SER A 195 3.17 -22.03 3.83
N PHE A 196 2.02 -22.21 4.47
CA PHE A 196 1.65 -21.48 5.70
C PHE A 196 1.25 -22.45 6.81
N VAL A 197 1.75 -22.19 8.02
CA VAL A 197 1.31 -22.92 9.21
C VAL A 197 -0.05 -22.40 9.63
N THR A 198 -1.09 -23.26 9.59
CA THR A 198 -2.46 -22.87 9.92
C THR A 198 -2.82 -23.18 11.37
N TYR A 199 -2.17 -24.18 11.96
CA TYR A 199 -2.40 -24.60 13.35
C TYR A 199 -1.15 -25.23 13.96
N GLY A 200 -1.00 -25.15 15.29
CA GLY A 200 0.06 -25.78 16.05
C GLY A 200 1.39 -25.04 16.01
N ARG A 201 2.44 -25.72 16.49
CA ARG A 201 3.82 -25.20 16.53
C ARG A 201 4.82 -26.33 16.36
N GLY A 202 6.02 -26.00 15.86
CA GLY A 202 7.07 -27.00 15.67
C GLY A 202 8.44 -26.40 15.43
N LYS A 203 9.42 -27.27 15.23
CA LYS A 203 10.75 -26.90 14.76
C LYS A 203 11.06 -27.67 13.48
N MET A 204 11.70 -27.02 12.55
CA MET A 204 12.14 -27.64 11.29
C MET A 204 13.64 -27.41 11.09
N LEU A 205 14.31 -28.43 10.57
CA LEU A 205 15.69 -28.34 10.07
C LEU A 205 15.63 -27.99 8.58
N VAL A 206 16.22 -26.88 8.18
CA VAL A 206 16.28 -26.44 6.78
C VAL A 206 17.13 -27.37 5.95
N THR A 207 16.54 -27.93 4.90
CA THR A 207 17.19 -28.90 4.00
C THR A 207 17.52 -28.34 2.63
N GLU A 208 16.68 -27.44 2.10
CA GLU A 208 16.84 -26.82 0.79
C GLU A 208 16.44 -25.34 0.84
N VAL A 209 17.15 -24.47 0.10
CA VAL A 209 16.96 -23.02 0.08
C VAL A 209 16.88 -22.48 -1.35
N GLY A 210 16.23 -21.35 -1.53
CA GLY A 210 16.17 -20.60 -2.78
C GLY A 210 15.68 -21.41 -3.98
N MET A 211 16.49 -21.51 -5.03
CA MET A 211 16.10 -22.19 -6.28
C MET A 211 16.05 -23.72 -6.14
N ASP A 212 16.64 -24.29 -5.10
CA ASP A 212 16.63 -25.74 -4.85
C ASP A 212 15.35 -26.18 -4.13
N THR A 213 14.59 -25.28 -3.52
CA THR A 213 13.27 -25.57 -2.93
C THR A 213 12.27 -26.03 -3.99
N GLU A 214 11.20 -26.71 -3.58
CA GLU A 214 10.13 -27.13 -4.51
C GLU A 214 9.50 -25.91 -5.23
N VAL A 215 9.28 -24.80 -4.51
CA VAL A 215 8.84 -23.53 -5.13
C VAL A 215 9.89 -22.98 -6.09
N GLY A 216 11.17 -23.05 -5.74
CA GLY A 216 12.27 -22.63 -6.61
C GLY A 216 12.33 -23.41 -7.92
N LYS A 217 12.12 -24.73 -7.85
CA LYS A 217 12.02 -25.61 -9.03
C LYS A 217 10.86 -25.21 -9.94
N ILE A 218 9.68 -24.92 -9.35
CA ILE A 218 8.51 -24.42 -10.10
C ILE A 218 8.81 -23.02 -10.69
N ALA A 219 9.41 -22.12 -9.93
CA ALA A 219 9.77 -20.80 -10.40
C ALA A 219 10.73 -20.85 -11.60
N SER A 220 11.63 -21.81 -11.65
CA SER A 220 12.52 -22.04 -12.80
C SER A 220 11.77 -22.37 -14.09
N LEU A 221 10.61 -23.03 -13.99
CA LEU A 221 9.75 -23.36 -15.14
C LEU A 221 8.90 -22.17 -15.60
N ILE A 222 8.63 -21.19 -14.70
CA ILE A 222 7.74 -20.05 -14.94
C ILE A 222 8.54 -18.78 -15.29
N GLN A 223 9.85 -18.81 -15.45
CA GLN A 223 10.75 -17.66 -15.63
C GLN A 223 10.36 -16.64 -16.73
N ASN A 224 9.29 -16.85 -17.48
CA ASN A 224 8.82 -15.98 -18.57
C ASN A 224 7.49 -15.25 -18.27
N ALA A 225 6.97 -15.29 -17.05
CA ALA A 225 5.75 -14.57 -16.72
C ALA A 225 6.03 -13.07 -16.59
N SER A 226 5.55 -12.29 -17.55
CA SER A 226 5.62 -10.83 -17.53
C SER A 226 4.83 -10.24 -16.34
N GLU A 227 5.37 -9.21 -15.69
CA GLU A 227 4.64 -8.45 -14.66
C GLU A 227 3.29 -7.95 -15.20
N ARG A 228 2.23 -8.13 -14.43
CA ARG A 228 0.89 -7.66 -14.81
C ARG A 228 0.83 -6.14 -14.72
N LYS A 229 0.43 -5.50 -15.81
CA LYS A 229 0.17 -4.05 -15.87
C LYS A 229 -1.00 -3.66 -14.96
N THR A 230 -0.96 -2.42 -14.46
CA THR A 230 -2.10 -1.86 -13.70
C THR A 230 -3.30 -1.60 -14.62
N PRO A 231 -4.56 -1.57 -14.10
CA PRO A 231 -5.74 -1.19 -14.89
C PRO A 231 -5.56 0.14 -15.61
N LEU A 232 -4.98 1.14 -14.95
CA LEU A 232 -4.65 2.43 -15.55
C LEU A 232 -3.69 2.31 -16.73
N GLN A 233 -2.61 1.53 -16.57
CA GLN A 233 -1.67 1.29 -17.66
C GLN A 233 -2.35 0.61 -18.85
N ASN A 234 -3.21 -0.39 -18.59
CA ASN A 234 -3.97 -1.06 -19.66
C ASN A 234 -4.91 -0.08 -20.38
N THR A 235 -5.64 0.77 -19.64
CA THR A 235 -6.54 1.79 -20.20
C THR A 235 -5.77 2.80 -21.05
N LEU A 236 -4.58 3.23 -20.60
CA LEU A 236 -3.73 4.15 -21.34
C LEU A 236 -3.10 3.51 -22.58
N ASP A 237 -2.72 2.23 -22.52
CA ASP A 237 -2.23 1.48 -23.67
C ASP A 237 -3.32 1.33 -24.74
N GLU A 238 -4.56 1.02 -24.33
CA GLU A 238 -5.71 0.93 -25.24
C GLU A 238 -6.03 2.28 -25.88
N PHE A 239 -6.02 3.35 -25.08
CA PHE A 239 -6.16 4.70 -25.59
C PHE A 239 -5.03 5.08 -26.55
N GLY A 240 -3.80 4.76 -26.20
CA GLY A 240 -2.63 4.98 -27.06
C GLY A 240 -2.78 4.31 -28.42
N LYS A 241 -3.29 3.07 -28.48
CA LYS A 241 -3.60 2.38 -29.73
C LYS A 241 -4.69 3.10 -30.55
N LYS A 242 -5.78 3.50 -29.92
CA LYS A 242 -6.86 4.25 -30.59
C LYS A 242 -6.40 5.58 -31.13
N LEU A 243 -5.59 6.29 -30.32
CA LEU A 243 -4.98 7.57 -30.70
C LEU A 243 -4.02 7.40 -31.89
N SER A 244 -3.17 6.36 -31.86
CA SER A 244 -2.24 6.05 -32.95
C SER A 244 -2.97 5.80 -34.27
N ILE A 245 -4.09 5.05 -34.24
CA ILE A 245 -4.91 4.84 -35.44
C ILE A 245 -5.48 6.17 -35.94
N ALA A 246 -6.01 7.02 -35.06
CA ALA A 246 -6.53 8.33 -35.44
C ALA A 246 -5.45 9.21 -36.07
N ILE A 247 -4.24 9.21 -35.49
CA ILE A 247 -3.08 9.96 -36.01
C ILE A 247 -2.67 9.42 -37.38
N LEU A 248 -2.63 8.12 -37.60
CA LEU A 248 -2.29 7.52 -38.89
C LEU A 248 -3.31 7.94 -39.98
N ILE A 249 -4.59 8.04 -39.64
CA ILE A 249 -5.62 8.56 -40.55
C ILE A 249 -5.33 10.02 -40.92
N VAL A 250 -5.00 10.87 -39.93
CA VAL A 250 -4.60 12.27 -40.15
C VAL A 250 -3.37 12.35 -41.04
N CYS A 251 -2.38 11.53 -40.80
CA CYS A 251 -1.15 11.47 -41.61
C CYS A 251 -1.45 11.06 -43.06
N ALA A 252 -2.34 10.08 -43.27
CA ALA A 252 -2.76 9.67 -44.60
C ALA A 252 -3.50 10.82 -45.35
N VAL A 253 -4.35 11.58 -44.65
CA VAL A 253 -5.03 12.75 -45.18
C VAL A 253 -4.03 13.84 -45.57
N VAL A 254 -3.12 14.18 -44.67
CA VAL A 254 -2.06 15.20 -44.92
C VAL A 254 -1.17 14.78 -46.07
N PHE A 255 -0.76 13.50 -46.11
CA PHE A 255 0.02 12.97 -47.23
C PHE A 255 -0.75 13.11 -48.57
N GLY A 256 -2.00 12.63 -48.60
CA GLY A 256 -2.84 12.71 -49.80
C GLY A 256 -3.04 14.15 -50.29
N LEU A 257 -3.37 15.07 -49.37
CA LEU A 257 -3.48 16.51 -49.72
C LEU A 257 -2.20 17.11 -50.27
N SER A 258 -1.03 16.77 -49.71
CA SER A 258 0.25 17.24 -50.19
C SER A 258 0.55 16.74 -51.58
N VAL A 259 0.32 15.45 -51.87
CA VAL A 259 0.53 14.86 -53.20
C VAL A 259 -0.44 15.44 -54.24
N LEU A 260 -1.74 15.60 -53.91
CA LEU A 260 -2.75 16.18 -54.77
C LEU A 260 -2.43 17.62 -55.19
N ARG A 261 -1.64 18.35 -54.37
CA ARG A 261 -1.18 19.73 -54.65
C ARG A 261 0.15 19.78 -55.38
N GLY A 262 0.67 18.67 -55.87
CA GLY A 262 1.92 18.61 -56.63
C GLY A 262 3.18 18.61 -55.76
N GLY A 263 3.06 18.36 -54.47
CA GLY A 263 4.19 18.11 -53.59
C GLY A 263 4.97 16.86 -54.04
N LYS A 264 6.31 16.89 -53.87
CA LYS A 264 7.11 15.70 -54.15
C LYS A 264 6.68 14.56 -53.24
N LEU A 265 6.42 13.41 -53.84
CA LEU A 265 5.88 12.22 -53.14
C LEU A 265 6.68 11.87 -51.88
N MET A 266 8.01 11.93 -51.98
CA MET A 266 8.93 11.59 -50.90
C MET A 266 8.94 12.61 -49.76
N ASP A 267 8.99 13.90 -50.07
CA ASP A 267 8.94 14.96 -49.08
C ASP A 267 7.63 14.91 -48.28
N SER A 268 6.52 14.65 -48.99
CA SER A 268 5.20 14.49 -48.40
C SER A 268 5.13 13.24 -47.50
N PHE A 269 5.74 12.13 -47.92
CA PHE A 269 5.79 10.88 -47.15
C PHE A 269 6.64 11.04 -45.90
N MET A 270 7.83 11.61 -46.02
CA MET A 270 8.73 11.89 -44.88
C MET A 270 8.08 12.81 -43.84
N PHE A 271 7.35 13.82 -44.32
CA PHE A 271 6.63 14.72 -43.44
C PHE A 271 5.48 14.03 -42.70
N ALA A 272 4.69 13.18 -43.40
CA ALA A 272 3.62 12.40 -42.77
C ALA A 272 4.15 11.44 -41.69
N ILE A 273 5.30 10.79 -41.93
CA ILE A 273 5.97 9.94 -40.92
C ILE A 273 6.42 10.78 -39.72
N ALA A 274 7.07 11.92 -39.96
CA ALA A 274 7.52 12.79 -38.88
C ALA A 274 6.34 13.28 -38.03
N LEU A 275 5.21 13.60 -38.65
CA LEU A 275 3.98 13.97 -37.96
C LEU A 275 3.44 12.79 -37.11
N ALA A 276 3.43 11.58 -37.66
CA ALA A 276 2.97 10.38 -36.94
C ALA A 276 3.77 10.19 -35.63
N VAL A 277 5.09 10.25 -35.75
CA VAL A 277 6.01 10.08 -34.61
C VAL A 277 5.82 11.18 -33.57
N ALA A 278 5.68 12.42 -33.99
CA ALA A 278 5.53 13.54 -33.06
C ALA A 278 4.18 13.61 -32.36
N ALA A 279 3.15 13.08 -32.97
CA ALA A 279 1.80 13.18 -32.45
C ALA A 279 1.50 12.10 -31.38
N ILE A 280 2.27 11.01 -31.33
CA ILE A 280 2.08 9.92 -30.38
C ILE A 280 2.87 10.21 -29.09
N PRO A 281 2.21 10.27 -27.92
CA PRO A 281 2.87 10.55 -26.65
C PRO A 281 3.58 9.31 -26.10
N GLU A 282 4.76 8.94 -26.63
CA GLU A 282 5.53 7.76 -26.24
C GLU A 282 5.87 7.74 -24.74
N ALA A 283 6.14 8.89 -24.17
CA ALA A 283 6.52 9.03 -22.77
C ALA A 283 5.37 8.74 -21.77
N LEU A 284 4.12 8.60 -22.22
CA LEU A 284 2.95 8.55 -21.34
C LEU A 284 2.98 7.38 -20.36
N SER A 285 3.19 6.14 -20.84
CA SER A 285 3.25 4.96 -20.00
C SER A 285 4.44 4.99 -19.03
N SER A 286 5.60 5.47 -19.51
CA SER A 286 6.79 5.61 -18.68
C SER A 286 6.60 6.64 -17.56
N ILE A 287 5.98 7.78 -17.86
CA ILE A 287 5.70 8.84 -16.88
C ILE A 287 4.75 8.31 -15.79
N VAL A 288 3.70 7.58 -16.16
CA VAL A 288 2.77 6.98 -15.19
C VAL A 288 3.51 6.04 -14.25
N THR A 289 4.36 5.15 -14.79
CA THR A 289 5.17 4.23 -13.98
C THR A 289 6.13 4.98 -13.03
N ILE A 290 6.78 6.04 -13.51
CA ILE A 290 7.66 6.88 -12.69
C ILE A 290 6.86 7.56 -11.55
N VAL A 291 5.70 8.14 -11.85
CA VAL A 291 4.85 8.81 -10.87
C VAL A 291 4.34 7.84 -9.82
N LEU A 292 3.88 6.65 -10.22
CA LEU A 292 3.49 5.59 -9.29
C LEU A 292 4.66 5.16 -8.40
N SER A 293 5.85 5.00 -8.95
CA SER A 293 7.04 4.62 -8.22
C SER A 293 7.47 5.66 -7.16
N PHE A 294 7.45 6.95 -7.49
CA PHE A 294 7.71 8.01 -6.50
C PHE A 294 6.60 8.08 -5.45
N GLY A 295 5.36 7.86 -5.88
CA GLY A 295 4.21 7.82 -4.96
C GLY A 295 4.33 6.70 -3.94
N THR A 296 4.69 5.50 -4.37
CA THR A 296 4.91 4.35 -3.45
C THR A 296 6.07 4.60 -2.51
N GLN A 297 7.16 5.20 -2.98
CA GLN A 297 8.28 5.58 -2.12
C GLN A 297 7.87 6.60 -1.03
N LYS A 298 6.99 7.54 -1.37
CA LYS A 298 6.43 8.48 -0.40
C LYS A 298 5.54 7.76 0.61
N MET A 299 4.64 6.89 0.15
CA MET A 299 3.77 6.09 1.03
C MET A 299 4.57 5.25 2.02
N SER A 300 5.65 4.60 1.56
CA SER A 300 6.55 3.83 2.42
C SER A 300 7.20 4.67 3.52
N LYS A 301 7.58 5.93 3.23
CA LYS A 301 8.09 6.86 4.26
C LYS A 301 7.03 7.28 5.28
N GLU A 302 5.76 7.12 4.94
CA GLU A 302 4.60 7.39 5.78
C GLU A 302 4.00 6.09 6.34
N ASN A 303 4.81 5.04 6.51
CA ASN A 303 4.48 3.73 7.09
C ASN A 303 3.51 2.87 6.26
N ALA A 304 3.19 3.22 5.03
CA ALA A 304 2.36 2.43 4.13
C ALA A 304 3.22 1.75 3.06
N ILE A 305 3.56 0.49 3.25
CA ILE A 305 4.40 -0.29 2.34
C ILE A 305 3.53 -0.94 1.27
N ILE A 306 3.68 -0.50 0.03
CA ILE A 306 2.93 -1.03 -1.12
C ILE A 306 3.63 -2.27 -1.65
N ARG A 307 2.95 -3.40 -1.67
CA ARG A 307 3.42 -4.67 -2.24
C ARG A 307 3.05 -4.85 -3.72
N LYS A 308 1.87 -4.35 -4.11
CA LYS A 308 1.35 -4.43 -5.48
C LYS A 308 1.05 -3.02 -6.00
N LEU A 309 1.64 -2.62 -7.12
CA LEU A 309 1.44 -1.26 -7.69
C LEU A 309 -0.02 -0.94 -8.00
N GLN A 310 -0.83 -1.97 -8.32
CA GLN A 310 -2.27 -1.82 -8.54
C GLN A 310 -3.00 -1.22 -7.34
N ALA A 311 -2.51 -1.49 -6.12
CA ALA A 311 -3.09 -0.94 -4.90
C ALA A 311 -3.05 0.59 -4.84
N VAL A 312 -2.03 1.23 -5.44
CA VAL A 312 -1.92 2.70 -5.46
C VAL A 312 -3.08 3.33 -6.21
N GLU A 313 -3.48 2.71 -7.32
CA GLU A 313 -4.64 3.14 -8.11
C GLU A 313 -5.94 2.88 -7.32
N GLY A 314 -6.09 1.68 -6.76
CA GLY A 314 -7.22 1.30 -5.91
C GLY A 314 -7.39 2.26 -4.74
N LEU A 315 -6.31 2.58 -4.01
CA LEU A 315 -6.30 3.54 -2.89
C LEU A 315 -6.90 4.90 -3.27
N GLY A 316 -6.57 5.40 -4.46
CA GLY A 316 -7.14 6.67 -4.96
C GLY A 316 -8.65 6.65 -5.18
N SER A 317 -9.26 5.47 -5.24
CA SER A 317 -10.68 5.26 -5.54
C SER A 317 -11.47 4.61 -4.40
N VAL A 318 -10.81 4.26 -3.28
CA VAL A 318 -11.47 3.63 -2.11
C VAL A 318 -12.68 4.44 -1.67
N SER A 319 -13.82 3.74 -1.56
CA SER A 319 -15.09 4.29 -1.11
C SER A 319 -15.60 3.65 0.18
N VAL A 320 -15.12 2.44 0.51
CA VAL A 320 -15.43 1.74 1.77
C VAL A 320 -14.14 1.19 2.37
N ILE A 321 -13.96 1.38 3.67
CA ILE A 321 -12.89 0.76 4.44
C ILE A 321 -13.51 -0.20 5.44
N CYS A 322 -13.37 -1.49 5.21
CA CYS A 322 -13.70 -2.55 6.14
C CYS A 322 -12.49 -2.78 7.06
N SER A 323 -12.60 -2.39 8.32
CA SER A 323 -11.49 -2.47 9.27
C SER A 323 -11.77 -3.50 10.35
N ASP A 324 -10.79 -4.37 10.61
CA ASP A 324 -10.79 -5.12 11.86
C ASP A 324 -10.66 -4.14 13.04
N LYS A 325 -11.23 -4.49 14.17
CA LYS A 325 -11.20 -3.67 15.39
C LYS A 325 -9.83 -3.74 16.05
N THR A 326 -9.40 -4.99 16.38
CA THR A 326 -8.26 -5.25 17.25
C THR A 326 -6.95 -4.90 16.56
N GLY A 327 -6.08 -4.19 17.24
CA GLY A 327 -4.76 -3.84 16.72
C GLY A 327 -4.74 -2.76 15.61
N THR A 328 -5.88 -2.52 14.93
CA THR A 328 -5.99 -1.52 13.86
C THR A 328 -6.67 -0.23 14.32
N LEU A 329 -7.92 -0.33 14.76
CA LEU A 329 -8.69 0.79 15.32
C LEU A 329 -8.37 1.00 16.79
N THR A 330 -8.00 -0.06 17.50
CA THR A 330 -7.62 -0.09 18.90
C THR A 330 -6.14 -0.36 19.08
N GLN A 331 -5.64 -0.18 20.31
CA GLN A 331 -4.22 -0.30 20.63
C GLN A 331 -3.71 -1.74 20.74
N ASN A 332 -4.61 -2.73 20.74
CA ASN A 332 -4.33 -4.13 21.08
C ASN A 332 -3.68 -4.28 22.46
N LYS A 333 -4.11 -3.44 23.40
CA LYS A 333 -3.58 -3.40 24.76
C LYS A 333 -4.71 -3.19 25.75
N MET A 334 -5.01 -4.22 26.55
CA MET A 334 -6.00 -4.08 27.61
C MET A 334 -5.57 -2.96 28.59
N THR A 335 -6.50 -2.09 28.90
CA THR A 335 -6.25 -0.93 29.78
C THR A 335 -7.39 -0.76 30.77
N VAL A 336 -7.05 -0.60 32.03
CA VAL A 336 -8.03 -0.30 33.08
C VAL A 336 -8.61 1.10 32.86
N ARG A 337 -9.94 1.22 32.84
CA ARG A 337 -10.67 2.47 32.62
C ARG A 337 -11.38 2.97 33.85
N LYS A 338 -11.94 2.03 34.62
CA LYS A 338 -12.70 2.35 35.84
C LYS A 338 -12.45 1.28 36.88
N ILE A 339 -12.54 1.68 38.14
CA ILE A 339 -12.62 0.77 39.28
C ILE A 339 -13.92 1.00 40.02
N MET A 340 -14.45 -0.04 40.65
CA MET A 340 -15.56 0.11 41.60
C MET A 340 -15.13 -0.38 42.96
N VAL A 341 -15.18 0.48 43.93
CA VAL A 341 -14.89 0.17 45.34
C VAL A 341 -15.99 0.78 46.20
N ASP A 342 -16.49 0.04 47.14
CA ASP A 342 -17.57 0.48 48.07
C ASP A 342 -18.82 1.02 47.33
N GLY A 343 -19.23 0.34 46.23
CA GLY A 343 -20.38 0.72 45.42
C GLY A 343 -20.16 1.98 44.53
N ARG A 344 -19.02 2.66 44.66
CA ARG A 344 -18.65 3.87 43.87
C ARG A 344 -17.83 3.52 42.67
N ILE A 345 -18.24 3.94 41.47
CA ILE A 345 -17.45 3.82 40.24
C ILE A 345 -16.51 5.03 40.15
N ILE A 346 -15.22 4.80 40.05
CA ILE A 346 -14.14 5.77 40.04
C ILE A 346 -13.38 5.67 38.71
N ASP A 347 -13.17 6.79 38.02
CA ASP A 347 -12.30 6.83 36.84
C ASP A 347 -10.82 6.70 37.25
N THR A 348 -9.99 6.06 36.42
CA THR A 348 -8.57 5.79 36.73
C THR A 348 -7.75 7.01 37.10
N ASP A 349 -8.14 8.20 36.58
CA ASP A 349 -7.44 9.45 36.85
C ASP A 349 -7.87 10.13 38.17
N ALA A 350 -8.95 9.62 38.80
CA ALA A 350 -9.53 10.13 40.06
C ALA A 350 -9.30 9.15 41.23
N VAL A 351 -8.45 8.17 41.06
CA VAL A 351 -8.17 7.16 42.09
C VAL A 351 -7.31 7.76 43.20
N ASP A 352 -7.82 7.68 44.45
CA ASP A 352 -7.12 8.14 45.64
C ASP A 352 -6.53 6.97 46.41
N LEU A 353 -5.21 6.91 46.48
CA LEU A 353 -4.47 5.87 47.19
C LEU A 353 -4.49 6.03 48.72
N ASP A 354 -5.01 7.13 49.27
CA ASP A 354 -5.19 7.28 50.71
C ASP A 354 -6.47 6.55 51.22
N ASP A 355 -7.40 6.17 50.34
CA ASP A 355 -8.58 5.39 50.66
C ASP A 355 -8.16 3.92 50.92
N GLU A 356 -8.39 3.42 52.13
CA GLU A 356 -7.99 2.03 52.56
C GLU A 356 -8.64 0.94 51.71
N LYS A 357 -9.84 1.13 51.21
CA LYS A 357 -10.51 0.18 50.33
C LYS A 357 -9.91 0.15 48.95
N VAL A 358 -9.45 1.30 48.45
CA VAL A 358 -8.67 1.40 47.19
C VAL A 358 -7.31 0.75 47.34
N LYS A 359 -6.63 0.88 48.50
CA LYS A 359 -5.39 0.16 48.79
C LYS A 359 -5.57 -1.34 48.77
N THR A 360 -6.63 -1.83 49.44
CA THR A 360 -6.95 -3.27 49.43
C THR A 360 -7.18 -3.77 47.99
N MET A 361 -7.96 -3.05 47.18
CA MET A 361 -8.20 -3.39 45.78
C MET A 361 -6.91 -3.40 44.96
N THR A 362 -6.08 -2.40 45.15
CA THR A 362 -4.82 -2.28 44.43
C THR A 362 -3.85 -3.41 44.81
N ARG A 363 -3.81 -3.76 46.09
CA ARG A 363 -3.05 -4.90 46.62
C ARG A 363 -3.55 -6.23 46.02
N ALA A 364 -4.83 -6.45 46.03
CA ALA A 364 -5.45 -7.66 45.48
C ALA A 364 -5.13 -7.84 43.99
N MET A 365 -5.20 -6.76 43.17
CA MET A 365 -4.92 -6.84 41.75
C MET A 365 -3.43 -7.11 41.42
N ILE A 366 -2.50 -6.67 42.29
CA ILE A 366 -1.07 -6.90 42.11
C ILE A 366 -0.67 -8.31 42.57
N LEU A 367 -1.18 -8.75 43.70
CA LEU A 367 -0.80 -10.02 44.34
C LEU A 367 -1.46 -11.22 43.66
N CYS A 368 -2.76 -11.14 43.33
CA CYS A 368 -3.47 -12.18 42.60
C CYS A 368 -3.25 -12.01 41.09
N ASN A 369 -2.00 -12.21 40.63
CA ASN A 369 -1.63 -11.93 39.24
C ASN A 369 -0.30 -12.61 38.89
N ASP A 370 -0.19 -13.22 37.69
CA ASP A 370 0.98 -13.95 37.24
C ASP A 370 1.80 -13.17 36.22
N SER A 371 1.28 -12.04 35.72
CA SER A 371 1.96 -11.21 34.74
C SER A 371 2.98 -10.26 35.38
N SER A 372 3.93 -9.82 34.60
CA SER A 372 4.96 -8.83 35.00
C SER A 372 5.19 -7.81 33.90
N CYS A 373 5.70 -6.62 34.28
CA CYS A 373 6.12 -5.60 33.33
C CYS A 373 7.47 -5.03 33.79
N LYS A 374 8.57 -5.43 33.10
CA LYS A 374 9.93 -4.96 33.42
C LYS A 374 10.49 -4.17 32.23
N ASP A 375 10.99 -2.98 32.46
CA ASP A 375 11.58 -2.10 31.44
C ASP A 375 10.66 -1.88 30.22
N GLY A 376 9.34 -1.88 30.43
CA GLY A 376 8.34 -1.74 29.37
C GLY A 376 8.05 -3.02 28.59
N VAL A 377 8.66 -4.14 28.96
CA VAL A 377 8.35 -5.46 28.38
C VAL A 377 7.30 -6.14 29.24
N GLU A 378 6.14 -6.40 28.64
CA GLU A 378 5.01 -7.07 29.27
C GLU A 378 5.13 -8.58 29.07
N ILE A 379 4.99 -9.36 30.18
CA ILE A 379 5.01 -10.83 30.15
C ILE A 379 3.80 -11.33 30.87
N GLY A 380 2.93 -12.11 30.20
CA GLY A 380 1.73 -12.70 30.75
C GLY A 380 0.48 -12.43 29.95
N ASP A 381 -0.69 -12.75 30.51
CA ASP A 381 -2.00 -12.50 29.89
C ASP A 381 -2.30 -10.99 29.77
N PRO A 382 -2.83 -10.51 28.62
CA PRO A 382 -3.14 -9.08 28.47
C PRO A 382 -4.08 -8.49 29.50
N THR A 383 -4.98 -9.28 30.07
CA THR A 383 -5.89 -8.84 31.14
C THR A 383 -5.14 -8.61 32.43
N GLU A 384 -4.18 -9.47 32.71
CA GLU A 384 -3.34 -9.39 33.91
C GLU A 384 -2.26 -8.29 33.79
N THR A 385 -1.62 -8.15 32.61
CA THR A 385 -0.66 -7.06 32.37
C THR A 385 -1.32 -5.69 32.48
N ALA A 386 -2.61 -5.55 32.12
CA ALA A 386 -3.38 -4.33 32.32
C ALA A 386 -3.46 -3.91 33.79
N LEU A 387 -3.58 -4.86 34.70
CA LEU A 387 -3.63 -4.62 36.14
C LEU A 387 -2.28 -4.12 36.66
N ILE A 388 -1.19 -4.76 36.24
CA ILE A 388 0.18 -4.37 36.62
C ILE A 388 0.50 -2.98 36.07
N ASN A 389 0.17 -2.71 34.81
CA ASN A 389 0.35 -1.38 34.21
C ASN A 389 -0.45 -0.30 34.95
N PHE A 390 -1.65 -0.65 35.43
CA PHE A 390 -2.45 0.28 36.20
C PHE A 390 -1.82 0.57 37.57
N GLY A 391 -1.28 -0.44 38.26
CA GLY A 391 -0.51 -0.26 39.48
C GLY A 391 0.70 0.66 39.28
N THR A 392 1.46 0.44 38.21
CA THR A 392 2.60 1.28 37.83
C THR A 392 2.16 2.73 37.51
N LYS A 393 1.04 2.93 36.80
CA LYS A 393 0.45 4.25 36.53
C LYS A 393 0.09 4.99 37.81
N LEU A 394 -0.33 4.29 38.84
CA LEU A 394 -0.62 4.85 40.17
C LEU A 394 0.66 5.15 40.97
N GLY A 395 1.85 4.88 40.42
CA GLY A 395 3.14 5.11 41.09
C GLY A 395 3.55 4.01 42.08
N ILE A 396 2.92 2.81 41.97
CA ILE A 396 3.22 1.68 42.84
C ILE A 396 4.31 0.83 42.19
N ASP A 397 5.33 0.51 42.96
CA ASP A 397 6.32 -0.49 42.58
C ASP A 397 5.73 -1.90 42.78
N THR A 398 5.21 -2.46 41.71
CA THR A 398 4.50 -3.74 41.73
C THR A 398 5.39 -4.93 42.05
N ASP A 399 6.67 -4.89 41.65
CA ASP A 399 7.67 -5.94 41.98
C ASP A 399 7.98 -5.91 43.47
N LYS A 400 8.22 -4.72 44.05
CA LYS A 400 8.48 -4.56 45.46
C LYS A 400 7.29 -5.02 46.31
N VAL A 401 6.03 -4.72 45.92
CA VAL A 401 4.84 -5.22 46.64
C VAL A 401 4.82 -6.76 46.68
N ARG A 402 5.23 -7.40 45.61
CA ARG A 402 5.29 -8.88 45.52
C ARG A 402 6.47 -9.47 46.34
N GLU A 403 7.59 -8.76 46.37
CA GLU A 403 8.76 -9.15 47.19
C GLU A 403 8.43 -9.02 48.68
N ASP A 404 7.77 -7.93 49.10
CA ASP A 404 7.40 -7.67 50.51
C ASP A 404 6.25 -8.61 50.98
N LEU A 405 5.37 -9.06 50.10
CA LEU A 405 4.20 -9.91 50.38
C LEU A 405 4.21 -11.18 49.50
N PRO A 406 5.16 -12.11 49.72
CA PRO A 406 5.34 -13.27 48.90
C PRO A 406 4.12 -14.18 48.94
N ARG A 407 3.85 -14.86 47.83
CA ARG A 407 2.80 -15.86 47.70
C ARG A 407 3.18 -17.11 48.44
N ILE A 408 2.28 -17.61 49.31
CA ILE A 408 2.48 -18.84 50.10
C ILE A 408 1.86 -20.02 49.32
N SER A 409 0.65 -19.87 48.83
CA SER A 409 -0.11 -20.90 48.11
C SER A 409 -0.97 -20.26 47.03
N GLU A 410 -1.33 -21.04 46.05
CA GLU A 410 -2.14 -20.55 44.92
C GLU A 410 -3.05 -21.63 44.32
N ILE A 411 -4.11 -21.18 43.68
CA ILE A 411 -4.87 -21.97 42.72
C ILE A 411 -4.80 -21.17 41.41
N PRO A 412 -4.09 -21.64 40.36
CA PRO A 412 -3.97 -20.96 39.08
C PRO A 412 -5.34 -20.71 38.43
N PHE A 413 -5.38 -19.78 37.49
CA PHE A 413 -6.59 -19.52 36.71
C PHE A 413 -7.04 -20.77 35.94
N ASP A 414 -8.30 -21.07 36.02
CA ASP A 414 -8.94 -22.15 35.29
C ASP A 414 -10.17 -21.61 34.54
N SER A 415 -10.28 -21.95 33.24
CA SER A 415 -11.35 -21.43 32.38
C SER A 415 -12.74 -21.93 32.71
N ASP A 416 -12.86 -23.13 33.28
CA ASP A 416 -14.16 -23.71 33.66
C ASP A 416 -14.65 -23.11 34.97
N ARG A 417 -13.71 -22.90 35.90
CA ARG A 417 -13.97 -22.27 37.21
C ARG A 417 -14.03 -20.74 37.09
N LYS A 418 -13.35 -20.15 36.12
CA LYS A 418 -13.23 -18.71 35.86
C LYS A 418 -12.69 -17.90 37.04
N LEU A 419 -11.92 -18.50 37.92
CA LEU A 419 -11.32 -17.91 39.11
C LEU A 419 -9.82 -18.19 39.16
N MET A 420 -9.10 -17.33 39.88
CA MET A 420 -7.73 -17.53 40.34
C MET A 420 -7.64 -17.07 41.79
N SER A 421 -6.84 -17.76 42.61
CA SER A 421 -6.70 -17.45 44.03
C SER A 421 -5.25 -17.49 44.46
N THR A 422 -4.84 -16.57 45.32
CA THR A 422 -3.49 -16.50 45.88
C THR A 422 -3.53 -16.18 47.36
N LEU A 423 -2.68 -16.84 48.15
CA LEU A 423 -2.58 -16.71 49.61
C LEU A 423 -1.30 -15.94 49.97
N HIS A 424 -1.43 -14.95 50.82
CA HIS A 424 -0.35 -14.08 51.29
C HIS A 424 -0.41 -13.83 52.79
N VAL A 425 0.70 -13.47 53.45
CA VAL A 425 0.69 -12.97 54.82
C VAL A 425 0.65 -11.46 54.82
N ILE A 426 -0.41 -10.88 55.39
CA ILE A 426 -0.62 -9.44 55.49
C ILE A 426 -0.83 -9.08 56.94
N ASP A 427 0.06 -8.22 57.46
CA ASP A 427 0.03 -7.78 58.88
C ASP A 427 0.00 -8.99 59.89
N GLY A 428 0.61 -10.11 59.50
CA GLY A 428 0.73 -11.29 60.32
C GLY A 428 -0.48 -12.23 60.25
N GLU A 429 -1.47 -11.93 59.42
CA GLU A 429 -2.65 -12.81 59.12
C GLU A 429 -2.56 -13.34 57.71
N ASN A 430 -3.00 -14.61 57.50
CA ASN A 430 -3.12 -15.17 56.15
C ASN A 430 -4.37 -14.57 55.46
N VAL A 431 -4.18 -14.01 54.29
CA VAL A 431 -5.26 -13.41 53.44
C VAL A 431 -5.29 -14.10 52.09
N LEU A 432 -6.43 -14.69 51.78
CA LEU A 432 -6.71 -15.26 50.47
C LEU A 432 -7.31 -14.19 49.58
N TYR A 433 -6.63 -13.83 48.49
CA TYR A 433 -7.21 -13.02 47.40
C TYR A 433 -7.76 -13.91 46.29
N VAL A 434 -8.95 -13.59 45.83
CA VAL A 434 -9.61 -14.28 44.71
C VAL A 434 -9.98 -13.25 43.64
N LYS A 435 -9.59 -13.52 42.40
CA LYS A 435 -10.03 -12.73 41.24
C LYS A 435 -10.74 -13.60 40.22
N GLY A 436 -11.68 -13.04 39.49
CA GLY A 436 -12.30 -13.74 38.37
C GLY A 436 -13.51 -13.06 37.78
N ALA A 437 -14.28 -13.85 37.05
CA ALA A 437 -15.49 -13.37 36.40
C ALA A 437 -16.54 -12.92 37.43
N ALA A 438 -17.12 -11.74 37.23
CA ALA A 438 -18.02 -11.12 38.19
C ALA A 438 -19.29 -11.99 38.44
N ASP A 439 -19.80 -12.64 37.39
CA ASP A 439 -20.96 -13.54 37.47
C ASP A 439 -20.72 -14.76 38.37
N VAL A 440 -19.50 -15.24 38.44
CA VAL A 440 -19.12 -16.37 39.29
C VAL A 440 -18.82 -15.90 40.71
N LEU A 441 -18.01 -14.85 40.85
CA LEU A 441 -17.52 -14.41 42.16
C LEU A 441 -18.63 -13.80 43.01
N ILE A 442 -19.63 -13.11 42.43
CA ILE A 442 -20.80 -12.58 43.17
C ILE A 442 -21.59 -13.66 43.91
N ASN A 443 -21.63 -14.88 43.38
CA ASN A 443 -22.33 -15.99 44.05
C ASN A 443 -21.56 -16.58 45.23
N ARG A 444 -20.25 -16.25 45.39
CA ARG A 444 -19.35 -16.77 46.40
C ARG A 444 -19.04 -15.79 47.55
N ILE A 445 -19.56 -14.55 47.43
CA ILE A 445 -19.35 -13.55 48.49
C ILE A 445 -20.44 -13.61 49.57
N THR A 446 -20.09 -13.18 50.78
CA THR A 446 -20.96 -13.18 51.96
C THR A 446 -21.88 -11.96 52.06
N SER A 447 -21.81 -11.05 51.07
CA SER A 447 -22.66 -9.86 51.03
C SER A 447 -24.16 -10.18 51.00
N SER A 448 -24.97 -9.26 51.49
CA SER A 448 -26.44 -9.39 51.48
C SER A 448 -26.99 -9.45 50.02
N ASP A 449 -28.20 -9.98 49.85
CA ASP A 449 -28.83 -10.07 48.52
C ASP A 449 -29.04 -8.66 47.91
N GLU A 450 -29.27 -7.63 48.74
CA GLU A 450 -29.39 -6.24 48.31
C GLU A 450 -28.06 -5.70 47.77
N GLU A 451 -26.95 -5.98 48.46
CA GLU A 451 -25.61 -5.62 48.01
C GLU A 451 -25.23 -6.37 46.71
N LYS A 452 -25.49 -7.68 46.62
CA LYS A 452 -25.28 -8.45 45.39
C LYS A 452 -26.07 -7.89 44.21
N ALA A 453 -27.31 -7.44 44.43
CA ALA A 453 -28.12 -6.82 43.41
C ALA A 453 -27.49 -5.49 42.91
N VAL A 454 -26.99 -4.66 43.84
CA VAL A 454 -26.27 -3.42 43.46
C VAL A 454 -25.01 -3.73 42.65
N ILE A 455 -24.19 -4.70 43.08
CA ILE A 455 -22.98 -5.09 42.36
C ILE A 455 -23.35 -5.57 40.95
N THR A 456 -24.37 -6.45 40.85
CA THR A 456 -24.85 -6.97 39.57
C THR A 456 -25.33 -5.84 38.64
N GLN A 457 -26.05 -4.85 39.17
CA GLN A 457 -26.48 -3.68 38.40
C GLN A 457 -25.28 -2.88 37.89
N ARG A 458 -24.25 -2.68 38.73
CA ARG A 458 -23.02 -1.98 38.33
C ARG A 458 -22.23 -2.76 37.27
N VAL A 459 -22.16 -4.09 37.40
CA VAL A 459 -21.57 -4.96 36.35
C VAL A 459 -22.31 -4.78 35.03
N ALA A 460 -23.65 -4.77 35.04
CA ALA A 460 -24.46 -4.56 33.85
C ALA A 460 -24.17 -3.16 33.24
N GLU A 461 -24.18 -2.10 34.07
CA GLU A 461 -23.90 -0.73 33.63
C GLU A 461 -22.53 -0.57 32.98
N LEU A 462 -21.50 -1.20 33.51
CA LEU A 462 -20.15 -1.17 32.98
C LEU A 462 -20.01 -2.06 31.73
N SER A 463 -20.68 -3.23 31.70
CA SER A 463 -20.69 -4.12 30.54
C SER A 463 -21.42 -3.50 29.34
N GLU A 464 -22.50 -2.74 29.53
CA GLU A 464 -23.19 -1.98 28.49
C GLU A 464 -22.29 -0.95 27.82
N LYS A 465 -21.26 -0.46 28.52
CA LYS A 465 -20.22 0.44 27.98
C LYS A 465 -19.09 -0.32 27.25
N GLY A 466 -19.24 -1.63 27.06
CA GLY A 466 -18.25 -2.48 26.39
C GLY A 466 -17.01 -2.79 27.22
N LEU A 467 -17.07 -2.60 28.53
CA LEU A 467 -15.94 -2.88 29.41
C LEU A 467 -15.94 -4.34 29.83
N ARG A 468 -14.77 -4.98 29.84
CA ARG A 468 -14.52 -6.28 30.45
C ARG A 468 -14.33 -6.09 31.95
N ILE A 469 -15.03 -6.86 32.76
CA ILE A 469 -15.04 -6.69 34.19
C ILE A 469 -14.39 -7.89 34.88
N LEU A 470 -13.46 -7.61 35.78
CA LEU A 470 -12.92 -8.54 36.76
C LEU A 470 -13.37 -8.14 38.15
N ALA A 471 -13.86 -9.11 38.91
CA ALA A 471 -14.19 -8.96 40.30
C ALA A 471 -13.05 -9.45 41.19
N PHE A 472 -12.94 -8.82 42.35
CA PHE A 472 -11.95 -9.14 43.36
C PHE A 472 -12.66 -9.33 44.72
N ALA A 473 -12.21 -10.34 45.46
CA ALA A 473 -12.66 -10.62 46.80
C ALA A 473 -11.50 -11.09 47.67
N GLU A 474 -11.62 -10.99 48.98
CA GLU A 474 -10.65 -11.47 49.96
C GLU A 474 -11.31 -12.28 51.06
N LYS A 475 -10.52 -13.04 51.78
CA LYS A 475 -10.93 -13.78 52.98
C LYS A 475 -9.76 -13.96 53.90
N LYS A 476 -9.97 -13.69 55.22
CA LYS A 476 -9.01 -14.13 56.24
C LYS A 476 -9.00 -15.64 56.28
N PHE A 477 -7.81 -16.22 56.32
CA PHE A 477 -7.60 -17.66 56.13
C PHE A 477 -6.68 -18.25 57.17
N ASP A 478 -7.07 -19.40 57.75
CA ASP A 478 -6.33 -19.99 58.87
C ASP A 478 -5.36 -21.08 58.45
N LYS A 479 -5.28 -21.45 57.15
CA LYS A 479 -4.42 -22.52 56.63
C LYS A 479 -3.33 -21.93 55.73
N ASP A 480 -2.24 -22.72 55.52
CA ASP A 480 -1.15 -22.35 54.65
C ASP A 480 -1.26 -22.88 53.20
N THR A 481 -2.31 -23.67 52.94
CA THR A 481 -2.59 -24.21 51.60
C THR A 481 -4.04 -23.98 51.23
N VAL A 482 -4.29 -23.63 49.94
CA VAL A 482 -5.64 -23.32 49.41
C VAL A 482 -6.14 -24.47 48.56
N CYS A 483 -7.42 -24.82 48.70
CA CYS A 483 -8.15 -25.75 47.85
C CYS A 483 -9.33 -25.04 47.15
N PRO A 484 -9.89 -25.58 46.05
CA PRO A 484 -11.00 -24.93 45.33
C PRO A 484 -12.27 -24.72 46.19
N GLU A 485 -12.48 -25.54 47.23
CA GLU A 485 -13.59 -25.40 48.16
C GLU A 485 -13.43 -24.18 49.11
N ASP A 486 -12.22 -23.67 49.25
CA ASP A 486 -11.95 -22.50 50.08
C ASP A 486 -12.34 -21.16 49.40
N GLU A 487 -12.59 -21.18 48.09
CA GLU A 487 -13.02 -20.02 47.27
C GLU A 487 -14.51 -19.68 47.47
N ASP A 488 -15.05 -19.88 48.68
CA ASP A 488 -16.41 -19.56 49.08
C ASP A 488 -16.42 -18.77 50.41
N GLY A 489 -17.48 -18.05 50.65
CA GLY A 489 -17.60 -17.22 51.85
C GLY A 489 -16.61 -16.04 51.83
N LEU A 490 -16.46 -15.40 50.73
CA LEU A 490 -15.49 -14.31 50.46
C LEU A 490 -16.08 -12.94 50.82
N GLU A 491 -15.25 -11.99 51.20
CA GLU A 491 -15.62 -10.57 51.37
C GLU A 491 -15.31 -9.81 50.03
N PHE A 492 -16.29 -9.07 49.52
CA PHE A 492 -16.16 -8.37 48.24
C PHE A 492 -15.22 -7.16 48.37
N VAL A 493 -14.21 -7.09 47.54
CA VAL A 493 -13.22 -5.99 47.50
C VAL A 493 -13.60 -4.94 46.45
N GLY A 494 -13.94 -5.38 45.23
CA GLY A 494 -14.34 -4.46 44.19
C GLY A 494 -14.32 -5.04 42.78
N LEU A 495 -14.55 -4.17 41.79
CA LEU A 495 -14.48 -4.50 40.33
C LEU A 495 -13.45 -3.65 39.66
N ILE A 496 -12.77 -4.24 38.68
CA ILE A 496 -11.94 -3.51 37.71
C ILE A 496 -12.56 -3.67 36.32
N ALA A 497 -12.81 -2.55 35.68
CA ALA A 497 -13.39 -2.48 34.35
C ALA A 497 -12.34 -2.00 33.35
N MET A 498 -12.08 -2.79 32.32
CA MET A 498 -11.01 -2.58 31.34
C MET A 498 -11.50 -2.80 29.91
N MET A 499 -10.79 -2.23 28.97
CA MET A 499 -11.02 -2.44 27.53
C MET A 499 -9.72 -2.24 26.77
N ASP A 500 -9.69 -2.71 25.53
CA ASP A 500 -8.69 -2.31 24.54
C ASP A 500 -9.14 -0.96 23.95
N PRO A 501 -8.49 0.17 24.31
CA PRO A 501 -8.97 1.49 23.94
C PRO A 501 -8.74 1.77 22.46
N PRO A 502 -9.59 2.59 21.82
CA PRO A 502 -9.31 3.07 20.48
C PRO A 502 -8.02 3.90 20.49
N ARG A 503 -7.32 3.89 19.35
CA ARG A 503 -6.19 4.80 19.11
C ARG A 503 -6.70 6.24 19.01
N GLU A 504 -5.99 7.19 19.56
CA GLU A 504 -6.39 8.61 19.51
C GLU A 504 -6.57 9.12 18.08
N GLU A 505 -5.71 8.68 17.18
CA GLU A 505 -5.74 9.06 15.77
C GLU A 505 -6.92 8.45 15.01
N SER A 506 -7.48 7.33 15.47
CA SER A 506 -8.58 6.63 14.79
C SER A 506 -9.83 7.51 14.67
N LYS A 507 -10.17 8.27 15.71
CA LYS A 507 -11.33 9.17 15.69
C LYS A 507 -11.18 10.28 14.65
N ALA A 508 -10.01 10.91 14.59
CA ALA A 508 -9.71 11.94 13.59
C ALA A 508 -9.73 11.38 12.18
N ALA A 509 -9.15 10.18 11.99
CA ALA A 509 -9.08 9.50 10.69
C ALA A 509 -10.47 9.07 10.19
N VAL A 510 -11.34 8.55 11.07
CA VAL A 510 -12.75 8.24 10.75
C VAL A 510 -13.52 9.49 10.32
N ALA A 511 -13.34 10.59 11.04
CA ALA A 511 -13.96 11.87 10.69
C ALA A 511 -13.47 12.38 9.32
N GLU A 512 -12.19 12.21 9.00
CA GLU A 512 -11.64 12.55 7.68
C GLU A 512 -12.20 11.64 6.57
N CYS A 513 -12.33 10.33 6.80
CA CYS A 513 -12.97 9.41 5.87
C CYS A 513 -14.39 9.87 5.51
N ARG A 514 -15.21 10.18 6.51
CA ARG A 514 -16.59 10.64 6.29
C ARG A 514 -16.66 11.94 5.48
N LYS A 515 -15.78 12.91 5.77
CA LYS A 515 -15.65 14.16 4.99
C LYS A 515 -15.25 13.89 3.55
N ALA A 516 -14.43 12.88 3.34
CA ALA A 516 -13.96 12.43 2.02
C ALA A 516 -14.97 11.56 1.26
N GLY A 517 -16.16 11.31 1.84
CA GLY A 517 -17.20 10.44 1.28
C GLY A 517 -16.85 8.96 1.33
N ILE A 518 -15.93 8.55 2.19
CA ILE A 518 -15.53 7.17 2.42
C ILE A 518 -16.30 6.63 3.61
N LYS A 519 -16.92 5.46 3.47
CA LYS A 519 -17.67 4.80 4.56
C LYS A 519 -16.72 3.88 5.33
N PRO A 520 -16.39 4.20 6.59
CA PRO A 520 -15.70 3.26 7.47
C PRO A 520 -16.70 2.24 8.00
N VAL A 521 -16.29 0.96 8.02
CA VAL A 521 -17.05 -0.19 8.50
C VAL A 521 -16.16 -0.98 9.45
N MET A 522 -16.67 -1.31 10.61
CA MET A 522 -15.98 -2.17 11.59
C MET A 522 -16.42 -3.62 11.44
N ILE A 523 -15.45 -4.51 11.37
CA ILE A 523 -15.68 -5.96 11.27
C ILE A 523 -14.85 -6.64 12.35
N THR A 524 -15.47 -7.37 13.29
CA THR A 524 -14.75 -7.94 14.44
C THR A 524 -15.32 -9.28 14.91
N GLY A 525 -14.47 -10.11 15.51
CA GLY A 525 -14.88 -11.30 16.26
C GLY A 525 -15.49 -11.01 17.64
N ASP A 526 -15.38 -9.77 18.14
CA ASP A 526 -15.88 -9.35 19.45
C ASP A 526 -17.41 -9.35 19.55
N HIS A 527 -17.87 -9.28 20.79
CA HIS A 527 -19.29 -9.13 21.11
C HIS A 527 -19.84 -7.77 20.62
N ILE A 528 -21.09 -7.77 20.16
CA ILE A 528 -21.75 -6.59 19.57
C ILE A 528 -21.76 -5.36 20.50
N VAL A 529 -21.89 -5.56 21.82
CA VAL A 529 -21.90 -4.47 22.80
C VAL A 529 -20.55 -3.75 22.82
N THR A 530 -19.45 -4.50 22.90
CA THR A 530 -18.08 -3.94 22.88
C THR A 530 -17.77 -3.26 21.54
N ALA A 531 -18.10 -3.92 20.43
CA ALA A 531 -17.90 -3.38 19.09
C ALA A 531 -18.68 -2.08 18.88
N SER A 532 -19.94 -2.02 19.33
CA SER A 532 -20.81 -0.85 19.23
C SER A 532 -20.31 0.32 20.09
N ALA A 533 -19.84 0.06 21.30
CA ALA A 533 -19.30 1.09 22.19
C ALA A 533 -18.09 1.77 21.58
N ILE A 534 -17.12 0.98 21.10
CA ILE A 534 -15.91 1.48 20.45
C ILE A 534 -16.26 2.23 19.15
N ALA A 535 -17.15 1.64 18.32
CA ALA A 535 -17.55 2.24 17.06
C ALA A 535 -18.26 3.59 17.23
N ARG A 536 -19.05 3.77 18.30
CA ARG A 536 -19.64 5.06 18.66
C ARG A 536 -18.60 6.06 19.13
N GLU A 537 -17.65 5.65 19.97
CA GLU A 537 -16.57 6.52 20.47
C GLU A 537 -15.72 7.10 19.35
N ILE A 538 -15.37 6.29 18.33
CA ILE A 538 -14.57 6.74 17.19
C ILE A 538 -15.41 7.32 16.04
N GLY A 539 -16.74 7.23 16.11
CA GLY A 539 -17.65 7.80 15.13
C GLY A 539 -17.92 6.95 13.89
N ILE A 540 -17.68 5.63 13.92
CA ILE A 540 -18.09 4.67 12.88
C ILE A 540 -19.60 4.39 12.97
N LEU A 541 -20.13 4.23 14.18
CA LEU A 541 -21.55 4.02 14.43
C LEU A 541 -22.22 5.33 14.84
N ASP A 542 -23.29 5.69 14.15
CA ASP A 542 -24.14 6.85 14.42
C ASP A 542 -25.63 6.44 14.43
N ASP A 543 -26.54 7.42 14.62
CA ASP A 543 -27.98 7.16 14.69
C ASP A 543 -28.59 6.65 13.36
N ASN A 544 -27.87 6.81 12.25
CA ASN A 544 -28.31 6.41 10.91
C ASN A 544 -27.72 5.04 10.48
N SER A 545 -26.91 4.41 11.30
CA SER A 545 -26.25 3.14 10.99
C SER A 545 -26.48 2.12 12.08
N LYS A 546 -26.44 0.82 11.72
CA LYS A 546 -26.75 -0.28 12.61
C LYS A 546 -25.50 -1.13 12.89
N ALA A 547 -25.54 -1.82 14.03
CA ALA A 547 -24.64 -2.90 14.39
C ALA A 547 -25.40 -4.23 14.32
N VAL A 548 -24.76 -5.26 13.75
CA VAL A 548 -25.34 -6.59 13.55
C VAL A 548 -24.35 -7.69 13.96
N GLU A 549 -24.85 -8.87 14.30
CA GLU A 549 -24.01 -10.02 14.56
C GLU A 549 -23.85 -10.90 13.31
N GLY A 550 -22.73 -11.65 13.24
CA GLY A 550 -22.40 -12.49 12.09
C GLY A 550 -23.49 -13.51 11.74
N HIS A 551 -24.15 -14.11 12.72
CA HIS A 551 -25.22 -15.07 12.47
C HIS A 551 -26.45 -14.47 11.75
N GLU A 552 -26.68 -13.17 11.84
CA GLU A 552 -27.73 -12.50 11.09
C GLU A 552 -27.46 -12.51 9.58
N LEU A 553 -26.17 -12.52 9.18
CA LEU A 553 -25.77 -12.56 7.78
C LEU A 553 -26.12 -13.90 7.11
N ASP A 554 -26.21 -14.97 7.90
CA ASP A 554 -26.53 -16.31 7.40
C ASP A 554 -27.98 -16.44 6.91
N ALA A 555 -28.84 -15.52 7.35
CA ALA A 555 -30.24 -15.47 6.93
C ALA A 555 -30.45 -14.84 5.52
N TYR A 556 -29.42 -14.20 4.96
CA TYR A 556 -29.49 -13.49 3.68
C TYR A 556 -28.69 -14.20 2.58
N SER A 557 -29.22 -14.24 1.38
CA SER A 557 -28.47 -14.61 0.18
C SER A 557 -27.41 -13.54 -0.15
N ASP A 558 -26.45 -13.86 -1.05
CA ASP A 558 -25.43 -12.90 -1.45
C ASP A 558 -26.03 -11.70 -2.20
N GLU A 559 -27.14 -11.90 -2.94
CA GLU A 559 -27.88 -10.82 -3.61
C GLU A 559 -28.58 -9.89 -2.62
N GLU A 560 -29.19 -10.42 -1.56
CA GLU A 560 -29.85 -9.64 -0.52
C GLU A 560 -28.85 -8.87 0.33
N LEU A 561 -27.65 -9.44 0.55
CA LEU A 561 -26.57 -8.76 1.28
C LEU A 561 -26.13 -7.47 0.60
N VAL A 562 -26.28 -7.34 -0.71
CA VAL A 562 -25.91 -6.10 -1.45
C VAL A 562 -26.67 -4.88 -0.93
N ASP A 563 -27.93 -5.02 -0.58
CA ASP A 563 -28.70 -3.94 0.02
C ASP A 563 -28.51 -3.86 1.54
N PHE A 564 -28.40 -5.01 2.22
CA PHE A 564 -28.25 -5.08 3.66
C PHE A 564 -26.99 -4.33 4.17
N VAL A 565 -25.86 -4.41 3.46
CA VAL A 565 -24.61 -3.77 3.89
C VAL A 565 -24.69 -2.24 3.88
N LYS A 566 -25.63 -1.63 3.16
CA LYS A 566 -25.75 -0.16 3.06
C LYS A 566 -26.10 0.50 4.38
N ASP A 567 -26.94 -0.15 5.20
CA ASP A 567 -27.44 0.37 6.46
C ASP A 567 -26.57 -0.01 7.66
N ASN A 568 -25.67 -0.98 7.50
CA ASN A 568 -24.85 -1.51 8.56
C ASN A 568 -23.43 -0.95 8.53
N ALA A 569 -22.90 -0.59 9.69
CA ALA A 569 -21.56 -0.05 9.85
C ALA A 569 -20.67 -0.88 10.78
N VAL A 570 -21.28 -1.79 11.57
CA VAL A 570 -20.57 -2.64 12.54
C VAL A 570 -21.06 -4.07 12.39
N TYR A 571 -20.11 -4.99 12.23
CA TYR A 571 -20.36 -6.44 12.17
C TYR A 571 -19.56 -7.12 13.28
N ALA A 572 -20.26 -7.71 14.23
CA ALA A 572 -19.72 -8.36 15.42
C ALA A 572 -19.79 -9.89 15.29
N ARG A 573 -18.94 -10.64 16.01
CA ARG A 573 -18.89 -12.11 15.99
C ARG A 573 -18.89 -12.72 14.59
N VAL A 574 -18.10 -12.12 13.68
CA VAL A 574 -18.01 -12.56 12.29
C VAL A 574 -17.00 -13.69 12.13
N THR A 575 -17.33 -14.63 11.23
CA THR A 575 -16.41 -15.66 10.74
C THR A 575 -15.60 -15.14 9.55
N PRO A 576 -14.52 -15.83 9.14
CA PRO A 576 -13.76 -15.49 7.92
C PRO A 576 -14.65 -15.45 6.67
N GLU A 577 -15.63 -16.34 6.57
CA GLU A 577 -16.57 -16.39 5.45
C GLU A 577 -17.45 -15.14 5.40
N HIS A 578 -17.97 -14.70 6.56
CA HIS A 578 -18.74 -13.46 6.66
C HIS A 578 -17.93 -12.27 6.17
N LYS A 579 -16.62 -12.18 6.52
CA LYS A 579 -15.73 -11.10 6.05
C LYS A 579 -15.67 -11.04 4.54
N ILE A 580 -15.54 -12.19 3.86
CA ILE A 580 -15.52 -12.27 2.40
C ILE A 580 -16.86 -11.81 1.80
N ARG A 581 -18.00 -12.30 2.36
CA ARG A 581 -19.34 -11.96 1.89
C ARG A 581 -19.63 -10.46 2.00
N ILE A 582 -19.23 -9.81 3.11
CA ILE A 582 -19.36 -8.36 3.30
C ILE A 582 -18.56 -7.60 2.24
N VAL A 583 -17.31 -8.00 2.01
CA VAL A 583 -16.45 -7.36 0.98
C VAL A 583 -17.09 -7.48 -0.40
N LYS A 584 -17.54 -8.68 -0.79
CA LYS A 584 -18.21 -8.92 -2.08
C LYS A 584 -19.49 -8.11 -2.23
N ALA A 585 -20.29 -8.00 -1.19
CA ALA A 585 -21.54 -7.23 -1.21
C ALA A 585 -21.27 -5.72 -1.45
N TRP A 586 -20.23 -5.16 -0.83
CA TRP A 586 -19.80 -3.79 -1.10
C TRP A 586 -19.25 -3.62 -2.52
N GLN A 587 -18.47 -4.59 -3.02
CA GLN A 587 -17.99 -4.58 -4.42
C GLN A 587 -19.12 -4.66 -5.42
N ALA A 588 -20.16 -5.47 -5.16
CA ALA A 588 -21.36 -5.57 -5.98
C ALA A 588 -22.16 -4.24 -6.04
N ASN A 589 -22.06 -3.41 -4.99
CA ASN A 589 -22.56 -2.02 -5.00
C ASN A 589 -21.71 -1.04 -5.84
N GLY A 590 -20.68 -1.53 -6.53
CA GLY A 590 -19.77 -0.69 -7.33
C GLY A 590 -18.76 0.08 -6.47
N CYS A 591 -18.58 -0.31 -5.22
CA CYS A 591 -17.61 0.28 -4.31
C CYS A 591 -16.21 -0.32 -4.51
N ILE A 592 -15.17 0.49 -4.36
CA ILE A 592 -13.79 0.03 -4.18
C ILE A 592 -13.56 -0.17 -2.68
N VAL A 593 -13.30 -1.40 -2.30
CA VAL A 593 -13.21 -1.82 -0.89
C VAL A 593 -11.77 -1.98 -0.46
N SER A 594 -11.40 -1.29 0.62
CA SER A 594 -10.19 -1.60 1.39
C SER A 594 -10.57 -2.50 2.56
N MET A 595 -9.86 -3.60 2.78
CA MET A 595 -10.06 -4.51 3.92
C MET A 595 -8.78 -4.60 4.73
N THR A 596 -8.88 -4.47 6.06
CA THR A 596 -7.74 -4.67 6.96
C THR A 596 -7.86 -5.96 7.74
N GLY A 597 -6.73 -6.55 8.09
CA GLY A 597 -6.66 -7.73 8.95
C GLY A 597 -5.23 -8.06 9.34
N ASP A 598 -5.07 -8.84 10.39
CA ASP A 598 -3.77 -9.25 10.95
C ASP A 598 -3.59 -10.78 10.99
N GLY A 599 -4.68 -11.52 10.99
CA GLY A 599 -4.67 -12.97 11.18
C GLY A 599 -4.75 -13.79 9.89
N VAL A 600 -4.55 -15.09 10.06
CA VAL A 600 -4.76 -16.10 9.00
C VAL A 600 -6.22 -16.06 8.52
N ASN A 601 -7.14 -15.83 9.45
CA ASN A 601 -8.58 -15.76 9.19
C ASN A 601 -9.00 -14.61 8.28
N ASP A 602 -8.16 -13.57 8.19
CA ASP A 602 -8.40 -12.39 7.36
C ASP A 602 -7.88 -12.53 5.94
N ALA A 603 -6.90 -13.40 5.74
CA ALA A 603 -6.20 -13.52 4.46
C ALA A 603 -7.13 -13.71 3.25
N PRO A 604 -8.19 -14.54 3.30
CA PRO A 604 -9.12 -14.65 2.18
C PRO A 604 -9.87 -13.34 1.88
N ALA A 605 -10.29 -12.59 2.90
CA ALA A 605 -10.95 -11.30 2.73
C ALA A 605 -9.99 -10.21 2.24
N LEU A 606 -8.75 -10.21 2.72
CA LEU A 606 -7.67 -9.33 2.24
C LEU A 606 -7.39 -9.55 0.75
N LYS A 607 -7.37 -10.81 0.31
CA LYS A 607 -7.16 -11.17 -1.11
C LYS A 607 -8.36 -10.81 -1.98
N GLN A 608 -9.58 -10.90 -1.44
CA GLN A 608 -10.82 -10.56 -2.14
C GLN A 608 -10.96 -9.05 -2.33
N ALA A 609 -10.55 -8.24 -1.37
CA ALA A 609 -10.67 -6.79 -1.42
C ALA A 609 -9.85 -6.17 -2.56
N ASP A 610 -10.30 -5.01 -3.07
CA ASP A 610 -9.56 -4.24 -4.08
C ASP A 610 -8.21 -3.75 -3.53
N VAL A 611 -8.19 -3.41 -2.24
CA VAL A 611 -6.98 -3.05 -1.50
C VAL A 611 -6.96 -3.80 -0.16
N GLY A 612 -6.36 -4.98 -0.15
CA GLY A 612 -6.07 -5.69 1.11
C GLY A 612 -4.92 -5.02 1.86
N VAL A 613 -5.09 -4.81 3.15
CA VAL A 613 -4.15 -4.10 4.03
C VAL A 613 -3.84 -4.98 5.23
N ALA A 614 -2.60 -5.41 5.37
CA ALA A 614 -2.13 -6.19 6.51
C ALA A 614 -1.40 -5.33 7.54
N MET A 615 -1.44 -5.76 8.79
CA MET A 615 -0.64 -5.17 9.86
C MET A 615 0.82 -5.61 9.71
N GLY A 616 1.75 -4.71 9.99
CA GLY A 616 3.19 -4.96 9.84
C GLY A 616 3.83 -5.52 11.10
N ILE A 617 3.35 -5.09 12.27
CA ILE A 617 3.86 -5.49 13.59
C ILE A 617 3.13 -6.75 14.06
N THR A 618 1.80 -6.69 14.18
CA THR A 618 0.97 -7.79 14.70
C THR A 618 0.55 -8.79 13.63
N GLY A 619 0.62 -8.40 12.35
CA GLY A 619 0.14 -9.22 11.25
C GLY A 619 0.98 -10.47 11.00
N THR A 620 0.29 -11.60 10.78
CA THR A 620 0.92 -12.85 10.36
C THR A 620 1.49 -12.73 8.94
N GLU A 621 2.48 -13.54 8.61
CA GLU A 621 3.05 -13.54 7.25
C GLU A 621 1.99 -13.93 6.19
N VAL A 622 1.03 -14.78 6.56
CA VAL A 622 -0.13 -15.13 5.71
C VAL A 622 -0.95 -13.89 5.35
N SER A 623 -1.29 -13.06 6.34
CA SER A 623 -2.03 -11.82 6.10
C SER A 623 -1.23 -10.83 5.25
N LYS A 624 0.07 -10.69 5.52
CA LYS A 624 0.97 -9.83 4.75
C LYS A 624 1.10 -10.29 3.30
N ASP A 625 1.14 -11.61 3.04
CA ASP A 625 1.23 -12.14 1.67
C ASP A 625 -0.06 -11.97 0.88
N ALA A 626 -1.20 -12.15 1.52
CA ALA A 626 -2.51 -11.91 0.91
C ALA A 626 -2.74 -10.43 0.57
N ALA A 627 -2.16 -9.52 1.36
CA ALA A 627 -2.38 -8.08 1.23
C ALA A 627 -1.65 -7.46 0.03
N SER A 628 -2.17 -6.32 -0.41
CA SER A 628 -1.54 -5.46 -1.42
C SER A 628 -0.80 -4.25 -0.82
N MET A 629 -1.04 -3.97 0.47
CA MET A 629 -0.35 -2.96 1.28
C MET A 629 -0.13 -3.48 2.70
N VAL A 630 0.98 -3.10 3.33
CA VAL A 630 1.31 -3.43 4.73
C VAL A 630 1.53 -2.13 5.50
N LEU A 631 0.95 -2.03 6.69
CA LEU A 631 1.11 -0.88 7.59
C LEU A 631 2.27 -1.14 8.55
N ALA A 632 3.35 -0.39 8.46
CA ALA A 632 4.51 -0.57 9.34
C ALA A 632 4.24 -0.16 10.81
N ASP A 633 3.15 0.56 11.07
CA ASP A 633 2.75 1.10 12.37
C ASP A 633 1.41 0.57 12.89
N ASP A 634 0.80 -0.38 12.19
CA ASP A 634 -0.50 -0.97 12.49
C ASP A 634 -1.62 0.07 12.78
N ASN A 635 -1.57 1.23 12.13
CA ASN A 635 -2.43 2.36 12.45
C ASN A 635 -3.45 2.65 11.35
N PHE A 636 -4.75 2.66 11.68
CA PHE A 636 -5.83 3.01 10.76
C PHE A 636 -5.63 4.38 10.08
N ALA A 637 -5.08 5.37 10.79
CA ALA A 637 -4.82 6.70 10.23
C ALA A 637 -3.84 6.66 9.05
N THR A 638 -2.93 5.68 9.02
CA THR A 638 -1.99 5.48 7.92
C THR A 638 -2.69 5.01 6.65
N ILE A 639 -3.81 4.26 6.76
CA ILE A 639 -4.66 3.91 5.60
C ILE A 639 -5.23 5.18 4.98
N VAL A 640 -5.74 6.10 5.80
CA VAL A 640 -6.33 7.35 5.34
C VAL A 640 -5.28 8.25 4.66
N LYS A 641 -4.05 8.29 5.20
CA LYS A 641 -2.91 8.96 4.54
C LYS A 641 -2.57 8.29 3.21
N ALA A 642 -2.56 6.96 3.13
CA ALA A 642 -2.31 6.22 1.90
C ALA A 642 -3.40 6.52 0.84
N ILE A 643 -4.67 6.58 1.21
CA ILE A 643 -5.77 6.98 0.32
C ILE A 643 -5.57 8.41 -0.18
N ARG A 644 -5.24 9.35 0.69
CA ARG A 644 -4.91 10.72 0.33
C ARG A 644 -3.76 10.78 -0.68
N ASN A 645 -2.71 10.00 -0.46
CA ASN A 645 -1.59 9.89 -1.38
C ASN A 645 -2.02 9.29 -2.73
N GLY A 646 -2.81 8.22 -2.73
CA GLY A 646 -3.35 7.59 -3.93
C GLY A 646 -4.18 8.57 -4.77
N ARG A 647 -5.05 9.36 -4.15
CA ARG A 647 -5.83 10.43 -4.81
C ARG A 647 -4.94 11.50 -5.43
N ASN A 648 -3.90 11.94 -4.72
CA ASN A 648 -2.94 12.92 -5.22
C ASN A 648 -2.10 12.38 -6.40
N ILE A 649 -1.65 11.14 -6.32
CA ILE A 649 -0.92 10.46 -7.41
C ILE A 649 -1.78 10.42 -8.66
N TYR A 650 -3.05 10.02 -8.54
CA TYR A 650 -3.99 9.98 -9.65
C TYR A 650 -4.19 11.37 -10.28
N GLU A 651 -4.40 12.40 -9.47
CA GLU A 651 -4.53 13.79 -9.96
C GLU A 651 -3.25 14.26 -10.66
N ASN A 652 -2.07 13.90 -10.15
CA ASN A 652 -0.80 14.27 -10.77
C ASN A 652 -0.58 13.55 -12.11
N ILE A 653 -0.96 12.27 -12.22
CA ILE A 653 -0.98 11.55 -13.49
C ILE A 653 -1.90 12.27 -14.48
N LYS A 654 -3.09 12.68 -14.06
CA LYS A 654 -4.05 13.40 -14.90
C LYS A 654 -3.51 14.74 -15.39
N LYS A 655 -2.77 15.49 -14.54
CA LYS A 655 -2.09 16.73 -14.95
C LYS A 655 -1.02 16.49 -16.03
N ALA A 656 -0.23 15.42 -15.89
CA ALA A 656 0.77 15.06 -16.88
C ALA A 656 0.13 14.65 -18.22
N ILE A 657 -0.98 13.89 -18.17
CA ILE A 657 -1.75 13.53 -19.37
C ILE A 657 -2.31 14.77 -20.05
N LEU A 658 -2.93 15.69 -19.31
CA LEU A 658 -3.45 16.96 -19.83
C LEU A 658 -2.37 17.75 -20.58
N PHE A 659 -1.20 17.88 -19.97
CA PHE A 659 -0.04 18.57 -20.55
C PHE A 659 0.40 17.94 -21.86
N LEU A 660 0.62 16.62 -21.88
CA LEU A 660 1.12 15.91 -23.06
C LEU A 660 0.12 15.95 -24.21
N LEU A 661 -1.14 15.59 -23.94
CA LEU A 661 -2.14 15.47 -24.99
C LEU A 661 -2.56 16.81 -25.57
N SER A 662 -2.67 17.87 -24.77
CA SER A 662 -3.01 19.21 -25.30
C SER A 662 -1.91 19.78 -26.18
N GLY A 663 -0.63 19.55 -25.81
CA GLY A 663 0.50 19.97 -26.63
C GLY A 663 0.60 19.23 -27.96
N ASN A 664 0.39 17.89 -27.95
CA ASN A 664 0.40 17.10 -29.18
C ASN A 664 -0.79 17.45 -30.08
N PHE A 665 -1.96 17.67 -29.49
CA PHE A 665 -3.15 18.10 -30.23
C PHE A 665 -2.93 19.46 -30.90
N ALA A 666 -2.26 20.40 -30.22
CA ALA A 666 -1.89 21.69 -30.82
C ALA A 666 -0.99 21.53 -32.04
N ALA A 667 0.05 20.69 -31.96
CA ALA A 667 0.95 20.42 -33.07
C ALA A 667 0.20 19.84 -34.29
N ILE A 668 -0.69 18.86 -34.07
CA ILE A 668 -1.54 18.27 -35.12
C ILE A 668 -2.41 19.34 -35.78
N LEU A 669 -3.06 20.20 -35.01
CA LEU A 669 -3.94 21.26 -35.53
C LEU A 669 -3.18 22.23 -36.40
N VAL A 670 -1.97 22.65 -36.01
CA VAL A 670 -1.15 23.58 -36.83
C VAL A 670 -0.73 22.93 -38.14
N VAL A 671 -0.35 21.66 -38.11
CA VAL A 671 -0.01 20.92 -39.33
C VAL A 671 -1.18 20.80 -40.27
N LEU A 672 -2.35 20.42 -39.74
CA LEU A 672 -3.61 20.34 -40.51
C LEU A 672 -4.00 21.71 -41.10
N PHE A 673 -3.93 22.78 -40.30
CA PHE A 673 -4.20 24.14 -40.72
C PHE A 673 -3.30 24.55 -41.93
N ASN A 674 -1.99 24.35 -41.80
CA ASN A 674 -1.06 24.67 -42.87
C ASN A 674 -1.30 23.83 -44.13
N SER A 675 -1.56 22.51 -43.93
CA SER A 675 -1.84 21.59 -45.04
C SER A 675 -3.12 21.95 -45.76
N LEU A 676 -4.19 22.31 -45.03
CA LEU A 676 -5.48 22.73 -45.65
C LEU A 676 -5.37 24.03 -46.42
N LEU A 677 -4.57 24.96 -45.97
CA LEU A 677 -4.38 26.27 -46.64
C LEU A 677 -3.30 26.24 -47.71
N GLY A 678 -2.59 25.14 -47.92
CA GLY A 678 -1.50 25.04 -48.88
C GLY A 678 -0.27 25.85 -48.51
N LEU A 679 -0.07 26.10 -47.21
CA LEU A 679 1.08 26.76 -46.65
C LEU A 679 2.28 25.82 -46.52
N PRO A 680 3.52 26.34 -46.46
CA PRO A 680 4.69 25.51 -46.18
C PRO A 680 4.54 24.72 -44.88
N VAL A 681 5.30 23.62 -44.75
CA VAL A 681 5.29 22.78 -43.55
C VAL A 681 5.75 23.61 -42.32
N PRO A 682 5.01 23.55 -41.20
CA PRO A 682 5.29 24.38 -40.01
C PRO A 682 6.42 23.87 -39.16
N PHE A 683 6.82 22.59 -39.30
CA PHE A 683 7.86 21.95 -38.48
C PHE A 683 8.72 21.01 -39.31
N ALA A 684 10.03 21.02 -39.08
CA ALA A 684 10.92 19.96 -39.52
C ALA A 684 10.77 18.73 -38.60
N ALA A 685 11.13 17.55 -39.08
CA ALA A 685 11.10 16.32 -38.29
C ALA A 685 11.91 16.45 -36.98
N ILE A 686 13.09 17.07 -37.06
CA ILE A 686 13.94 17.28 -35.88
C ILE A 686 13.29 18.17 -34.82
N HIS A 687 12.47 19.17 -35.23
CA HIS A 687 11.73 20.00 -34.28
C HIS A 687 10.76 19.19 -33.44
N LEU A 688 10.01 18.32 -34.08
CA LEU A 688 8.99 17.52 -33.42
C LEU A 688 9.62 16.52 -32.44
N LEU A 689 10.78 15.98 -32.80
CA LEU A 689 11.54 15.08 -31.95
C LEU A 689 12.17 15.80 -30.75
N PHE A 690 12.69 17.01 -30.94
CA PHE A 690 13.17 17.87 -29.86
C PHE A 690 12.04 18.15 -28.84
N ILE A 691 10.84 18.40 -29.33
CA ILE A 691 9.66 18.66 -28.52
C ILE A 691 9.37 17.44 -27.64
N ASN A 692 9.21 16.26 -28.22
CA ASN A 692 8.87 15.04 -27.47
C ASN A 692 9.94 14.67 -26.45
N LEU A 693 11.22 14.83 -26.79
CA LEU A 693 12.33 14.41 -25.96
C LEU A 693 12.56 15.38 -24.78
N LEU A 694 12.64 16.67 -25.04
CA LEU A 694 13.11 17.65 -24.06
C LEU A 694 11.98 18.48 -23.45
N THR A 695 11.04 18.97 -24.26
CA THR A 695 10.01 19.86 -23.74
C THR A 695 8.78 19.15 -23.19
N ASP A 696 8.65 17.85 -23.46
CA ASP A 696 7.51 17.06 -22.96
C ASP A 696 7.87 16.21 -21.76
N SER A 697 8.96 15.43 -21.83
CA SER A 697 9.28 14.44 -20.82
C SER A 697 9.58 15.06 -19.44
N LEU A 698 10.42 16.10 -19.39
CA LEU A 698 10.84 16.72 -18.14
C LEU A 698 9.70 17.45 -17.41
N PRO A 699 8.91 18.33 -18.08
CA PRO A 699 7.78 18.98 -17.42
C PRO A 699 6.67 18.00 -17.03
N ALA A 700 6.41 16.96 -17.80
CA ALA A 700 5.41 15.96 -17.46
C ALA A 700 5.79 15.15 -16.21
N ILE A 701 7.08 14.78 -16.05
CA ILE A 701 7.59 14.21 -14.80
C ILE A 701 7.45 15.23 -13.66
N GLY A 702 7.79 16.51 -13.92
CA GLY A 702 7.62 17.57 -12.94
C GLY A 702 6.18 17.70 -12.44
N LEU A 703 5.19 17.62 -13.32
CA LEU A 703 3.76 17.63 -12.98
C LEU A 703 3.35 16.35 -12.22
N GLY A 704 3.94 15.21 -12.57
CA GLY A 704 3.74 13.96 -11.83
C GLY A 704 4.25 14.02 -10.38
N LEU A 705 5.21 14.90 -10.10
CA LEU A 705 5.80 15.14 -8.78
C LEU A 705 5.24 16.41 -8.10
N GLU A 706 4.07 16.87 -8.51
CA GLU A 706 3.40 18.02 -7.89
C GLU A 706 3.13 17.74 -6.41
N PRO A 707 3.36 18.71 -5.51
CA PRO A 707 3.07 18.56 -4.09
C PRO A 707 1.64 18.11 -3.82
N HIS A 708 1.47 17.27 -2.82
CA HIS A 708 0.17 16.75 -2.44
C HIS A 708 -0.72 17.84 -1.83
N SER A 709 -1.99 17.82 -2.18
CA SER A 709 -3.01 18.73 -1.69
C SER A 709 -3.97 18.01 -0.74
N GLU A 710 -4.33 18.68 0.35
CA GLU A 710 -5.39 18.23 1.28
C GLU A 710 -6.80 18.31 0.64
N GLU A 711 -6.96 19.09 -0.40
CA GLU A 711 -8.27 19.31 -1.06
C GLU A 711 -8.82 18.03 -1.70
N VAL A 712 -7.97 17.05 -2.01
CA VAL A 712 -8.41 15.77 -2.57
C VAL A 712 -9.32 15.00 -1.61
N MET A 713 -9.19 15.23 -0.29
CA MET A 713 -10.02 14.62 0.75
C MET A 713 -11.35 15.35 1.00
N LYS A 714 -11.59 16.46 0.32
CA LYS A 714 -12.91 17.14 0.33
C LYS A 714 -13.85 16.62 -0.75
N ARG A 715 -13.35 15.76 -1.66
CA ARG A 715 -14.11 15.23 -2.79
C ARG A 715 -14.57 13.80 -2.48
N LYS A 716 -15.74 13.42 -3.02
CA LYS A 716 -16.20 12.03 -2.96
C LYS A 716 -15.26 11.10 -3.74
N PRO A 717 -15.20 9.81 -3.40
CA PRO A 717 -14.46 8.82 -4.15
C PRO A 717 -14.91 8.78 -5.61
N ARG A 718 -13.96 8.47 -6.49
CA ARG A 718 -14.23 8.25 -7.91
C ARG A 718 -14.95 6.93 -8.11
N ASN A 719 -15.82 6.86 -9.11
CA ASN A 719 -16.45 5.60 -9.49
C ASN A 719 -15.37 4.64 -10.05
N ALA A 720 -15.44 3.36 -9.66
CA ALA A 720 -14.50 2.32 -10.08
C ALA A 720 -14.36 2.20 -11.60
N ASN A 721 -15.47 2.35 -12.32
CA ASN A 721 -15.54 2.19 -13.77
C ASN A 721 -15.30 3.48 -14.56
N GLU A 722 -14.99 4.59 -13.89
CA GLU A 722 -14.77 5.87 -14.57
C GLU A 722 -13.39 5.89 -15.24
N SER A 723 -13.38 6.00 -16.56
CA SER A 723 -12.16 6.20 -17.33
C SER A 723 -11.47 7.52 -16.94
N ILE A 724 -10.13 7.53 -16.92
CA ILE A 724 -9.36 8.76 -16.71
C ILE A 724 -9.65 9.80 -17.81
N LEU A 725 -9.98 9.33 -19.03
CA LEU A 725 -10.27 10.16 -20.20
C LEU A 725 -11.78 10.40 -20.34
N THR A 726 -12.34 11.12 -19.39
CA THR A 726 -13.76 11.54 -19.45
C THR A 726 -14.00 12.54 -20.57
N ARG A 727 -15.27 12.63 -21.08
CA ARG A 727 -15.63 13.61 -22.11
C ARG A 727 -15.29 15.07 -21.71
N PRO A 728 -15.55 15.53 -20.47
CA PRO A 728 -15.13 16.86 -20.04
C PRO A 728 -13.61 17.06 -20.08
N PHE A 729 -12.85 16.03 -19.70
CA PHE A 729 -11.39 16.09 -19.71
C PHE A 729 -10.80 16.13 -21.13
N LEU A 730 -11.39 15.37 -22.07
CA LEU A 730 -11.04 15.48 -23.49
C LEU A 730 -11.39 16.86 -24.06
N GLY A 731 -12.50 17.47 -23.64
CA GLY A 731 -12.85 18.84 -23.96
C GLY A 731 -11.84 19.85 -23.45
N GLU A 732 -11.32 19.67 -22.25
CA GLU A 732 -10.26 20.50 -21.67
C GLU A 732 -8.94 20.38 -22.46
N ILE A 733 -8.54 19.17 -22.80
CA ILE A 733 -7.38 18.89 -23.67
C ILE A 733 -7.52 19.62 -25.02
N ALA A 734 -8.68 19.48 -25.67
CA ALA A 734 -8.94 20.10 -26.96
C ALA A 734 -8.92 21.63 -26.86
N LEU A 735 -9.53 22.21 -25.84
CA LEU A 735 -9.59 23.64 -25.63
C LEU A 735 -8.20 24.26 -25.46
N TYR A 736 -7.39 23.67 -24.59
CA TYR A 736 -6.02 24.18 -24.37
C TYR A 736 -5.15 23.97 -25.60
N GLY A 737 -5.30 22.84 -26.31
CA GLY A 737 -4.60 22.59 -27.55
C GLY A 737 -4.95 23.59 -28.64
N VAL A 738 -6.22 24.00 -28.79
CA VAL A 738 -6.66 25.04 -29.73
C VAL A 738 -6.00 26.40 -29.42
N VAL A 739 -5.97 26.80 -28.14
CA VAL A 739 -5.34 28.07 -27.73
C VAL A 739 -3.87 28.07 -28.08
N ILE A 740 -3.17 26.98 -27.79
CA ILE A 740 -1.73 26.86 -28.16
C ILE A 740 -1.57 26.85 -29.68
N ALA A 741 -2.41 26.13 -30.42
CA ALA A 741 -2.37 26.06 -31.88
C ALA A 741 -2.54 27.43 -32.52
N ILE A 742 -3.46 28.26 -32.03
CA ILE A 742 -3.64 29.65 -32.51
C ILE A 742 -2.39 30.47 -32.32
N ALA A 743 -1.72 30.40 -31.17
CA ALA A 743 -0.47 31.11 -30.91
C ALA A 743 0.65 30.65 -31.86
N VAL A 744 0.78 29.35 -32.11
CA VAL A 744 1.78 28.78 -33.02
C VAL A 744 1.49 29.13 -34.47
N ALA A 745 0.24 29.02 -34.91
CA ALA A 745 -0.17 29.39 -36.26
C ALA A 745 0.05 30.88 -36.53
N SER A 746 -0.22 31.74 -35.55
CA SER A 746 0.04 33.18 -35.62
C SER A 746 1.55 33.46 -35.82
N ALA A 747 2.39 32.77 -35.03
CA ALA A 747 3.86 32.89 -35.17
C ALA A 747 4.34 32.40 -36.52
N PHE A 748 3.81 31.26 -37.01
CA PHE A 748 4.11 30.75 -38.35
C PHE A 748 3.77 31.79 -39.44
N LEU A 749 2.55 32.32 -39.42
CA LEU A 749 2.12 33.31 -40.41
C LEU A 749 2.94 34.60 -40.37
N MET A 750 3.35 35.04 -39.16
CA MET A 750 4.21 36.20 -39.03
C MET A 750 5.60 35.98 -39.68
N GLY A 751 6.22 34.84 -39.38
CA GLY A 751 7.53 34.47 -39.93
C GLY A 751 7.48 34.18 -41.44
N ASN A 752 6.42 33.49 -41.89
CA ASN A 752 6.25 33.11 -43.28
C ASN A 752 6.07 34.31 -44.25
N LYS A 753 5.68 35.50 -43.74
CA LYS A 753 5.69 36.74 -44.52
C LYS A 753 7.08 37.12 -45.00
N THR A 754 8.12 36.71 -44.28
CA THR A 754 9.53 37.00 -44.63
C THR A 754 10.14 35.81 -45.37
N SER A 755 10.05 34.60 -44.81
CA SER A 755 10.48 33.36 -45.44
C SER A 755 9.83 32.13 -44.81
N ALA A 756 9.69 31.05 -45.56
CA ALA A 756 9.14 29.79 -45.03
C ALA A 756 10.02 29.22 -43.92
N ALA A 757 11.33 29.34 -44.00
CA ALA A 757 12.27 28.89 -42.96
C ALA A 757 12.09 29.67 -41.64
N LEU A 758 11.85 31.00 -41.73
CA LEU A 758 11.57 31.81 -40.55
C LEU A 758 10.20 31.47 -39.95
N GLY A 759 9.18 31.23 -40.79
CA GLY A 759 7.89 30.77 -40.32
C GLY A 759 7.98 29.45 -39.54
N MET A 760 8.75 28.48 -40.06
CA MET A 760 9.00 27.19 -39.38
C MET A 760 9.75 27.37 -38.06
N THR A 761 10.76 28.24 -38.03
CA THR A 761 11.55 28.57 -36.83
C THR A 761 10.67 29.17 -35.74
N MET A 762 9.85 30.19 -36.07
CA MET A 762 8.97 30.86 -35.15
C MET A 762 7.88 29.90 -34.62
N ALA A 763 7.29 29.06 -35.48
CA ALA A 763 6.33 28.04 -35.08
C ALA A 763 6.93 27.04 -34.08
N PHE A 764 8.12 26.54 -34.39
CA PHE A 764 8.84 25.62 -33.48
C PHE A 764 9.13 26.27 -32.13
N ALA A 765 9.69 27.46 -32.12
CA ALA A 765 10.05 28.16 -30.90
C ALA A 765 8.82 28.49 -30.03
N VAL A 766 7.71 28.93 -30.66
CA VAL A 766 6.46 29.22 -29.93
C VAL A 766 5.82 27.92 -29.40
N LEU A 767 5.84 26.82 -30.16
CA LEU A 767 5.28 25.57 -29.70
C LEU A 767 6.05 25.07 -28.48
N CYS A 768 7.40 25.07 -28.51
CA CYS A 768 8.23 24.69 -27.38
C CYS A 768 7.97 25.55 -26.13
N SER A 769 8.07 26.86 -26.29
CA SER A 769 7.95 27.82 -25.17
C SER A 769 6.51 27.85 -24.61
N ALA A 770 5.48 27.81 -25.48
CA ALA A 770 4.09 27.75 -25.04
C ALA A 770 3.77 26.47 -24.24
N ARG A 771 4.35 25.33 -24.62
CA ARG A 771 4.22 24.08 -23.86
C ARG A 771 4.89 24.19 -22.50
N LEU A 772 6.10 24.76 -22.43
CA LEU A 772 6.78 24.97 -21.15
C LEU A 772 5.93 25.86 -20.21
N PHE A 773 5.37 26.97 -20.71
CA PHE A 773 4.45 27.82 -19.96
C PHE A 773 3.13 27.10 -19.62
N HIS A 774 2.61 26.26 -20.52
CA HIS A 774 1.41 25.48 -20.30
C HIS A 774 1.55 24.48 -19.15
N GLY A 775 2.76 23.98 -18.86
CA GLY A 775 3.06 23.18 -17.68
C GLY A 775 2.55 23.84 -16.39
N PHE A 776 2.71 25.15 -16.24
CA PHE A 776 2.13 25.88 -15.10
C PHE A 776 0.60 25.88 -15.12
N SER A 777 0.01 25.94 -16.31
CA SER A 777 -1.46 25.89 -16.42
C SER A 777 -2.04 24.53 -16.03
N CYS A 778 -1.28 23.46 -16.15
CA CYS A 778 -1.74 22.10 -15.79
C CYS A 778 -1.66 21.80 -14.28
N LYS A 779 -1.04 22.64 -13.46
CA LYS A 779 -0.83 22.39 -12.02
C LYS A 779 -2.12 22.27 -11.20
N LYS A 780 -3.15 23.06 -11.56
CA LYS A 780 -4.42 23.16 -10.81
C LYS A 780 -5.58 23.33 -11.78
N LYS A 781 -6.80 22.91 -11.40
CA LYS A 781 -8.02 23.15 -12.19
C LYS A 781 -8.34 24.66 -12.30
N GLY A 782 -8.24 25.38 -11.20
CA GLY A 782 -8.43 26.83 -11.16
C GLY A 782 -7.22 27.61 -11.67
N PRO A 783 -7.28 28.96 -11.72
CA PRO A 783 -6.18 29.80 -12.12
C PRO A 783 -5.00 29.67 -11.14
N VAL A 784 -3.78 29.66 -11.67
CA VAL A 784 -2.53 29.47 -10.89
C VAL A 784 -1.74 30.77 -10.78
N ILE A 785 -1.88 31.69 -11.73
CA ILE A 785 -1.22 32.99 -11.70
C ILE A 785 -1.65 33.74 -10.45
N PHE A 786 -0.71 34.32 -9.73
CA PHE A 786 -0.87 34.96 -8.43
C PHE A 786 -1.20 34.04 -7.25
N SER A 787 -1.18 32.70 -7.42
CA SER A 787 -1.26 31.78 -6.30
C SER A 787 0.12 31.32 -5.82
N LYS A 788 0.19 30.94 -4.53
CA LYS A 788 1.42 30.32 -3.96
C LYS A 788 1.79 29.03 -4.68
N ASP A 789 0.83 28.39 -5.34
CA ASP A 789 1.02 27.14 -6.06
C ASP A 789 1.87 27.30 -7.33
N PHE A 790 2.05 28.51 -7.84
CA PHE A 790 2.85 28.76 -9.02
C PHE A 790 4.31 28.29 -8.83
N PHE A 791 4.90 28.55 -7.66
CA PHE A 791 6.30 28.27 -7.36
C PHE A 791 6.51 27.07 -6.41
N ASN A 792 5.47 26.36 -5.98
CA ASN A 792 5.56 25.32 -4.95
C ASN A 792 6.29 24.05 -5.41
N ASN A 793 6.40 23.78 -6.71
CA ASN A 793 7.02 22.59 -7.29
C ASN A 793 8.43 22.89 -7.80
N LYS A 794 9.45 22.53 -7.02
CA LYS A 794 10.87 22.74 -7.40
C LYS A 794 11.28 21.94 -8.64
N PHE A 795 10.76 20.72 -8.81
CA PHE A 795 11.04 19.89 -9.99
C PHE A 795 10.40 20.48 -11.25
N GLY A 796 9.18 20.99 -11.15
CA GLY A 796 8.51 21.69 -12.24
C GLY A 796 9.25 22.95 -12.66
N LEU A 797 9.73 23.75 -11.71
CA LEU A 797 10.55 24.95 -11.99
C LEU A 797 11.88 24.59 -12.65
N MET A 798 12.55 23.55 -12.17
CA MET A 798 13.81 23.06 -12.76
C MET A 798 13.57 22.56 -14.18
N ALA A 799 12.51 21.79 -14.43
CA ALA A 799 12.15 21.31 -15.76
C ALA A 799 11.85 22.46 -16.72
N PHE A 800 11.12 23.47 -16.28
CA PHE A 800 10.88 24.70 -17.04
C PHE A 800 12.18 25.42 -17.37
N GLY A 801 13.05 25.65 -16.38
CA GLY A 801 14.34 26.34 -16.57
C GLY A 801 15.25 25.61 -17.54
N LEU A 802 15.40 24.27 -17.37
CA LEU A 802 16.19 23.44 -18.29
C LEU A 802 15.60 23.47 -19.71
N GLY A 803 14.28 23.33 -19.85
CA GLY A 803 13.60 23.41 -21.14
C GLY A 803 13.84 24.75 -21.85
N MET A 804 13.78 25.85 -21.11
CA MET A 804 14.10 27.20 -21.64
C MET A 804 15.57 27.33 -22.05
N VAL A 805 16.50 26.80 -21.24
CA VAL A 805 17.94 26.82 -21.61
C VAL A 805 18.17 26.02 -22.89
N PHE A 806 17.62 24.83 -23.01
CA PHE A 806 17.79 24.01 -24.21
C PHE A 806 17.18 24.69 -25.45
N LEU A 807 15.95 25.21 -25.34
CA LEU A 807 15.32 25.92 -26.44
C LEU A 807 16.17 27.11 -26.89
N ASN A 808 16.59 27.96 -25.95
CA ASN A 808 17.40 29.13 -26.29
C ASN A 808 18.77 28.75 -26.85
N SER A 809 19.37 27.65 -26.39
CA SER A 809 20.61 27.14 -26.98
C SER A 809 20.43 26.78 -28.44
N VAL A 810 19.34 26.12 -28.81
CA VAL A 810 19.02 25.79 -30.22
C VAL A 810 18.78 27.06 -31.07
N LEU A 811 18.13 28.05 -30.49
CA LEU A 811 17.81 29.29 -31.19
C LEU A 811 19.00 30.25 -31.35
N LEU A 812 20.01 30.18 -30.46
CA LEU A 812 21.08 31.19 -30.41
C LEU A 812 22.47 30.64 -30.79
N VAL A 813 22.76 29.37 -30.55
CA VAL A 813 24.09 28.78 -30.76
C VAL A 813 24.23 28.35 -32.23
N PRO A 814 25.20 28.92 -32.98
CA PRO A 814 25.33 28.75 -34.45
C PRO A 814 25.39 27.27 -34.92
N PRO A 815 26.20 26.38 -34.32
CA PRO A 815 26.21 24.97 -34.71
C PRO A 815 24.86 24.30 -34.57
N LEU A 816 24.09 24.63 -33.51
CA LEU A 816 22.75 24.06 -33.25
C LEU A 816 21.72 24.64 -34.23
N LYS A 817 21.83 25.93 -34.61
CA LYS A 817 20.95 26.52 -35.62
C LYS A 817 20.99 25.73 -36.93
N GLY A 818 22.18 25.37 -37.40
CA GLY A 818 22.34 24.58 -38.64
C GLY A 818 21.68 23.21 -38.50
N LEU A 819 21.95 22.51 -37.42
CA LEU A 819 21.41 21.18 -37.16
C LEU A 819 19.86 21.19 -37.09
N PHE A 820 19.29 22.18 -36.42
CA PHE A 820 17.83 22.31 -36.25
C PHE A 820 17.16 23.15 -37.37
N LYS A 821 17.87 23.53 -38.44
CA LYS A 821 17.36 24.34 -39.56
C LYS A 821 16.68 25.64 -39.08
N ILE A 822 17.32 26.32 -38.13
CA ILE A 822 16.83 27.56 -37.52
C ILE A 822 17.28 28.74 -38.38
N ALA A 823 16.31 29.54 -38.85
CA ALA A 823 16.60 30.79 -39.56
C ALA A 823 17.01 31.92 -38.59
N ASP A 824 17.79 32.87 -39.06
CA ASP A 824 18.15 34.05 -38.26
C ASP A 824 16.91 34.92 -38.00
N MET A 825 16.81 35.41 -36.79
CA MET A 825 15.68 36.19 -36.30
C MET A 825 16.14 37.58 -35.85
N THR A 826 15.28 38.55 -36.06
CA THR A 826 15.45 39.88 -35.45
C THR A 826 15.06 39.85 -33.97
N GLY A 827 15.57 40.79 -33.16
CA GLY A 827 15.22 40.92 -31.76
C GLY A 827 13.69 41.04 -31.52
N MET A 828 12.98 41.71 -32.44
CA MET A 828 11.50 41.82 -32.36
C MET A 828 10.81 40.47 -32.61
N GLN A 829 11.29 39.69 -33.57
CA GLN A 829 10.73 38.35 -33.84
C GLN A 829 10.99 37.41 -32.67
N PHE A 830 12.15 37.48 -32.06
CA PHE A 830 12.50 36.75 -30.86
C PHE A 830 11.58 37.15 -29.68
N ALA A 831 11.28 38.44 -29.51
CA ALA A 831 10.34 38.90 -28.48
C ALA A 831 8.93 38.37 -28.73
N TRP A 832 8.45 38.35 -29.99
CA TRP A 832 7.13 37.81 -30.33
C TRP A 832 6.95 36.32 -29.94
N ILE A 833 8.04 35.53 -29.99
CA ILE A 833 7.99 34.12 -29.54
C ILE A 833 7.48 34.03 -28.09
N TYR A 834 8.07 34.85 -27.22
CA TYR A 834 7.69 34.82 -25.79
C TYR A 834 6.36 35.51 -25.52
N ILE A 835 6.05 36.59 -26.25
CA ILE A 835 4.75 37.28 -26.11
C ILE A 835 3.61 36.35 -26.48
N LEU A 836 3.70 35.60 -27.57
CA LEU A 836 2.66 34.67 -28.02
C LEU A 836 2.56 33.45 -27.07
N SER A 837 3.71 32.94 -26.63
CA SER A 837 3.76 31.80 -25.74
C SER A 837 3.20 32.10 -24.34
N PHE A 838 3.63 33.22 -23.75
CA PHE A 838 3.10 33.67 -22.47
C PHE A 838 1.63 34.13 -22.59
N GLY A 839 1.29 34.78 -23.72
CA GLY A 839 -0.08 35.15 -24.04
C GLY A 839 -1.02 33.96 -24.11
N SER A 840 -0.62 32.83 -24.70
CA SER A 840 -1.41 31.59 -24.72
C SER A 840 -1.67 31.06 -23.31
N MET A 841 -0.65 31.12 -22.43
CA MET A 841 -0.83 30.78 -21.02
C MET A 841 -1.85 31.70 -20.34
N LEU A 842 -1.76 33.03 -20.53
CA LEU A 842 -2.71 33.98 -19.95
C LEU A 842 -4.14 33.73 -20.41
N VAL A 843 -4.34 33.43 -21.69
CA VAL A 843 -5.67 33.09 -22.23
C VAL A 843 -6.21 31.82 -21.55
N ILE A 844 -5.39 30.79 -21.40
CA ILE A 844 -5.79 29.57 -20.69
C ILE A 844 -6.16 29.90 -19.23
N GLN A 845 -5.37 30.74 -18.54
CA GLN A 845 -5.67 31.15 -17.17
C GLN A 845 -6.96 31.95 -17.06
N LEU A 846 -7.24 32.81 -18.05
CA LEU A 846 -8.50 33.56 -18.12
C LEU A 846 -9.69 32.61 -18.33
N ILE A 847 -9.58 31.66 -19.24
CA ILE A 847 -10.59 30.62 -19.46
C ILE A 847 -10.85 29.87 -18.14
N LYS A 848 -9.80 29.50 -17.42
CA LYS A 848 -9.93 28.85 -16.11
C LYS A 848 -10.63 29.72 -15.08
N ALA A 849 -10.32 31.01 -15.03
CA ALA A 849 -10.98 31.94 -14.12
C ALA A 849 -12.48 32.08 -14.40
N ILE A 850 -12.89 32.03 -15.67
CA ILE A 850 -14.30 32.17 -16.07
C ILE A 850 -15.10 30.88 -15.81
N PHE A 851 -14.54 29.74 -16.21
CA PHE A 851 -15.32 28.49 -16.25
C PHE A 851 -15.13 27.58 -15.03
N PHE A 852 -13.98 27.63 -14.35
CA PHE A 852 -13.66 26.68 -13.29
C PHE A 852 -13.72 27.27 -11.86
N THR A 853 -13.71 28.60 -11.69
CA THR A 853 -13.81 29.22 -10.37
C THR A 853 -15.22 29.07 -9.75
N LYS A 854 -16.26 28.84 -10.58
CA LYS A 854 -17.64 28.62 -10.10
C LYS A 854 -17.91 27.19 -9.60
N SER A 855 -17.04 26.23 -9.88
CA SER A 855 -17.22 24.80 -9.55
C SER A 855 -16.66 24.42 -8.17
N GLU A 856 -15.94 25.32 -7.49
CA GLU A 856 -15.32 25.08 -6.17
C GLU A 856 -16.10 25.71 -5.00
N LYS A 857 -17.23 26.41 -5.28
CA LYS A 857 -18.22 26.81 -4.29
C LYS A 857 -19.42 25.85 -4.31
#